data_bf75f5f7d8fcc5ea0940f430a14f3611
#
_entry.id   bf75f5f7d8fcc5ea0940f430a14f3611
#
_cell.length_a   1.000
_cell.length_b   1.000
_cell.length_c   1.000
_cell.angle_alpha   90.00
_cell.angle_beta   90.00
_cell.angle_gamma   90.00
#
_symmetry.space_group_name_H-M   'P 1'
#
loop_
_entity.id
_entity.type
_entity.pdbx_description
1 polymer ?
#
loop_
_entity_poly.entity_id
_entity_poly.type
_entity_poly.pdbx_seq_one_letter_code
_entity_poly.pdbx_strand_id
1 'polypeptide(L)'
;MASSSPHDPLLHARSPVERLLRPRSVAVIGDDTSQDAPARRILSHLLAGGFSGAVMPVFPGHDAVGGVLAYPSATALPRAPDLAIVSLPPDAAADALAALAARGAGGAVLTGEAPPGLGAGGLGGLRVIGALSAGLIIPALGLNASFCQEMPKAGGIALLCHDLGIASAVLAHAAAEGLGISHVISLGRNDDLGFTAMLDWLARDGTTRVVLLEVGRIKDRRGFLSAARAVARTRPVVALRTAPDETGVGEDGQAGSGLVFAAAVRRVGVVDAEGLEDLLDAATILSRPRRMRGERVLVVSDAPSLGRLAAREAASRGATIAQPEAEESAALGLLLGGGAGNPAIVPASQPATRLGEAVAAAGGLAGLADAVLAVHASVEGSEAEATVAAEALVAAAATLRDRPLIVAWPGGVAASAARARLGSAGVAVFPTIEAAARAASALIRDRRTREAARELPPSTVLSIAPDRERVRRLLEDVRAAGRSSLTEDEAAAVLAAYGITSAPAEVAAGPDEAAAAAARLGPPVVLKIRSPDLVHKTDVGGVVLDLDTPDAVRAAAEAMAARIARLAPAIRTEGFLVQRQIRRAGARELVIRLGRDALFGPTISFGQGGTAVGVAADIAADLPPLNRALAASLVARTRVARLLAGFRDHRAIDREAIHEALVRLSQLSVDFPDILAADVNPLVAGPDGVIALDAWIAIAPEPLAGTGHLAIAPYPAERVTAVTLRDGRKVTLRPIRPEDAEAHAAFFARLTPEDVRFRFFAPIRALSPEQLARMTQIDYDREMAIIATDEAGADGPETLGVIRIIRTGETGEFAIVVRSDAKGTGLGKQLTEAGLAWARDVGIRRVVGEVLAENAPMLGFVRSLGFTLTRSEDDPELMIAAIDLDRDPL
;
A
#
# COMPACT_ATOMS: atom_id res chain seq x y z
N MET A 1 -23.05 12.72 0.84
CA MET A 1 -23.86 11.77 0.08
C MET A 1 -22.88 10.87 -0.64
N ALA A 2 -22.79 9.61 -0.23
CA ALA A 2 -21.93 8.62 -0.89
C ALA A 2 -22.59 8.31 -2.25
N SER A 3 -21.86 8.54 -3.32
CA SER A 3 -22.27 8.07 -4.64
C SER A 3 -22.20 6.55 -4.61
N SER A 4 -23.35 5.89 -4.59
CA SER A 4 -23.49 4.49 -4.96
C SER A 4 -22.87 4.31 -6.34
N SER A 5 -21.86 3.44 -6.46
CA SER A 5 -21.41 2.99 -7.75
C SER A 5 -22.59 2.36 -8.48
N PRO A 6 -22.86 2.72 -9.75
CA PRO A 6 -23.94 2.12 -10.51
C PRO A 6 -23.69 0.60 -10.61
N HIS A 7 -24.71 -0.19 -10.30
CA HIS A 7 -24.70 -1.61 -10.63
C HIS A 7 -24.73 -1.74 -12.16
N ASP A 8 -23.82 -2.53 -12.71
CA ASP A 8 -23.81 -2.87 -14.14
C ASP A 8 -25.00 -3.80 -14.46
N PRO A 9 -26.04 -3.36 -15.16
CA PRO A 9 -27.21 -4.17 -15.44
C PRO A 9 -26.96 -5.24 -16.51
N LEU A 10 -25.83 -5.17 -17.23
CA LEU A 10 -25.46 -6.17 -18.24
C LEU A 10 -24.68 -7.37 -17.66
N LEU A 11 -24.34 -7.36 -16.36
CA LEU A 11 -23.77 -8.49 -15.65
C LEU A 11 -24.88 -9.27 -14.89
N HIS A 12 -25.86 -9.78 -15.59
CA HIS A 12 -26.92 -10.63 -15.02
C HIS A 12 -26.40 -11.98 -14.48
N ALA A 13 -25.16 -12.36 -14.77
CA ALA A 13 -24.48 -13.48 -14.13
C ALA A 13 -23.61 -12.95 -12.98
N ARG A 14 -24.06 -13.14 -11.73
CA ARG A 14 -23.26 -12.86 -10.52
C ARG A 14 -21.87 -13.50 -10.68
N SER A 15 -20.82 -12.71 -10.44
CA SER A 15 -19.43 -13.22 -10.55
C SER A 15 -19.20 -14.40 -9.59
N PRO A 16 -18.25 -15.30 -9.87
CA PRO A 16 -17.94 -16.41 -8.96
C PRO A 16 -17.69 -15.94 -7.51
N VAL A 17 -16.95 -14.84 -7.32
CA VAL A 17 -16.69 -14.27 -5.98
C VAL A 17 -17.97 -13.72 -5.33
N GLU A 18 -18.85 -13.07 -6.11
CA GLU A 18 -20.15 -12.61 -5.62
C GLU A 18 -21.05 -13.78 -5.18
N ARG A 19 -21.04 -14.89 -5.91
CA ARG A 19 -21.79 -16.11 -5.54
C ARG A 19 -21.22 -16.73 -4.27
N LEU A 20 -19.90 -16.77 -4.09
CA LEU A 20 -19.23 -17.27 -2.90
C LEU A 20 -19.57 -16.45 -1.64
N LEU A 21 -19.55 -15.11 -1.76
CA LEU A 21 -19.67 -14.20 -0.62
C LEU A 21 -21.13 -13.74 -0.36
N ARG A 22 -22.05 -13.98 -1.30
CA ARG A 22 -23.50 -13.79 -1.13
C ARG A 22 -24.27 -15.00 -1.65
N PRO A 23 -24.02 -16.20 -1.09
CA PRO A 23 -24.66 -17.41 -1.60
C PRO A 23 -26.15 -17.43 -1.27
N ARG A 24 -26.93 -18.01 -2.18
CA ARG A 24 -28.36 -18.36 -1.97
C ARG A 24 -28.52 -19.85 -1.68
N SER A 25 -27.45 -20.62 -1.89
CA SER A 25 -27.40 -22.05 -1.62
C SER A 25 -25.99 -22.50 -1.27
N VAL A 26 -25.89 -23.38 -0.28
CA VAL A 26 -24.62 -23.94 0.22
C VAL A 26 -24.67 -25.47 0.16
N ALA A 27 -23.65 -26.08 -0.45
CA ALA A 27 -23.41 -27.51 -0.31
C ALA A 27 -22.26 -27.74 0.68
N VAL A 28 -22.41 -28.75 1.55
CA VAL A 28 -21.35 -29.20 2.46
C VAL A 28 -21.01 -30.63 2.10
N ILE A 29 -19.79 -30.88 1.63
CA ILE A 29 -19.35 -32.15 1.07
C ILE A 29 -18.27 -32.76 1.98
N GLY A 30 -18.52 -33.95 2.50
CA GLY A 30 -17.58 -34.65 3.37
C GLY A 30 -17.74 -36.15 3.31
N ASP A 31 -16.70 -36.87 3.74
CA ASP A 31 -16.74 -38.25 4.08
C ASP A 31 -17.07 -38.38 5.57
N ASP A 32 -17.96 -39.29 5.87
CA ASP A 32 -18.50 -39.42 7.21
C ASP A 32 -17.90 -40.60 7.98
N THR A 33 -16.73 -40.38 8.55
CA THR A 33 -16.05 -41.36 9.37
C THR A 33 -16.30 -41.20 10.88
N SER A 34 -16.77 -40.01 11.34
CA SER A 34 -17.09 -39.75 12.75
C SER A 34 -18.04 -38.56 12.93
N GLN A 35 -18.66 -38.42 14.11
CA GLN A 35 -19.49 -37.24 14.44
C GLN A 35 -18.67 -35.97 14.54
N ASP A 36 -17.38 -36.06 14.80
CA ASP A 36 -16.42 -34.94 14.88
C ASP A 36 -15.78 -34.64 13.54
N ALA A 37 -16.19 -35.26 12.44
CA ALA A 37 -15.67 -35.02 11.12
C ALA A 37 -15.79 -33.52 10.75
N PRO A 38 -14.76 -32.91 10.11
CA PRO A 38 -14.73 -31.49 9.81
C PRO A 38 -15.97 -30.98 9.06
N ALA A 39 -16.47 -31.74 8.07
CA ALA A 39 -17.67 -31.39 7.33
C ALA A 39 -18.94 -31.34 8.21
N ARG A 40 -19.08 -32.26 9.16
CA ARG A 40 -20.22 -32.27 10.10
C ARG A 40 -20.20 -31.08 11.04
N ARG A 41 -19.04 -30.71 11.54
CA ARG A 41 -18.90 -29.52 12.40
C ARG A 41 -19.29 -28.25 11.62
N ILE A 42 -18.83 -28.08 10.41
CA ILE A 42 -19.21 -26.94 9.57
C ILE A 42 -20.70 -26.94 9.26
N LEU A 43 -21.28 -28.10 8.93
CA LEU A 43 -22.72 -28.22 8.71
C LEU A 43 -23.53 -27.84 9.97
N SER A 44 -23.11 -28.29 11.14
CA SER A 44 -23.79 -27.94 12.40
C SER A 44 -23.74 -26.43 12.68
N HIS A 45 -22.59 -25.77 12.45
CA HIS A 45 -22.44 -24.33 12.61
C HIS A 45 -23.27 -23.55 11.59
N LEU A 46 -23.32 -24.02 10.34
CA LEU A 46 -24.15 -23.43 9.30
C LEU A 46 -25.63 -23.48 9.63
N LEU A 47 -26.13 -24.62 10.13
CA LEU A 47 -27.51 -24.78 10.54
C LEU A 47 -27.86 -23.96 11.79
N ALA A 48 -26.96 -23.90 12.77
CA ALA A 48 -27.10 -23.08 13.97
C ALA A 48 -27.04 -21.56 13.67
N GLY A 49 -26.32 -21.13 12.63
CA GLY A 49 -26.13 -19.75 12.26
C GLY A 49 -27.38 -19.04 11.70
N GLY A 50 -28.41 -19.79 11.32
CA GLY A 50 -29.68 -19.26 10.81
C GLY A 50 -29.64 -18.84 9.34
N PHE A 51 -28.77 -19.45 8.55
CA PHE A 51 -28.72 -19.23 7.10
C PHE A 51 -30.06 -19.54 6.44
N SER A 52 -30.67 -18.58 5.77
CA SER A 52 -32.00 -18.69 5.16
C SER A 52 -32.01 -19.37 3.79
N GLY A 53 -30.83 -19.56 3.17
CA GLY A 53 -30.70 -20.22 1.86
C GLY A 53 -30.78 -21.74 1.95
N ALA A 54 -30.79 -22.40 0.80
CA ALA A 54 -30.83 -23.87 0.75
C ALA A 54 -29.48 -24.47 1.20
N VAL A 55 -29.54 -25.41 2.14
CA VAL A 55 -28.40 -26.20 2.60
C VAL A 55 -28.50 -27.60 2.04
N MET A 56 -27.45 -28.09 1.39
CA MET A 56 -27.39 -29.35 0.66
C MET A 56 -26.20 -30.20 1.14
N PRO A 57 -26.38 -31.03 2.20
CA PRO A 57 -25.32 -31.91 2.66
C PRO A 57 -25.04 -33.02 1.61
N VAL A 58 -23.78 -33.30 1.33
CA VAL A 58 -23.33 -34.42 0.49
C VAL A 58 -22.49 -35.34 1.34
N PHE A 59 -23.14 -36.44 1.81
CA PHE A 59 -22.55 -37.44 2.70
C PHE A 59 -22.96 -38.83 2.20
N PRO A 60 -22.05 -39.53 1.52
CA PRO A 60 -22.35 -40.88 1.01
C PRO A 60 -22.81 -41.84 2.12
N GLY A 61 -23.86 -42.59 1.87
CA GLY A 61 -24.40 -43.58 2.85
C GLY A 61 -25.33 -43.04 3.92
N HIS A 62 -25.73 -41.77 3.85
CA HIS A 62 -26.70 -41.15 4.76
C HIS A 62 -27.90 -40.58 4.02
N ASP A 63 -29.09 -40.84 4.52
CA ASP A 63 -30.32 -40.22 3.98
C ASP A 63 -30.51 -38.78 4.50
N ALA A 64 -30.05 -38.51 5.71
CA ALA A 64 -30.10 -37.18 6.32
C ALA A 64 -28.93 -36.96 7.28
N VAL A 65 -28.45 -35.73 7.37
CA VAL A 65 -27.42 -35.28 8.32
C VAL A 65 -27.87 -33.96 8.96
N GLY A 66 -27.86 -33.88 10.29
CA GLY A 66 -28.31 -32.70 11.02
C GLY A 66 -29.79 -32.36 10.79
N GLY A 67 -30.63 -33.35 10.46
CA GLY A 67 -32.05 -33.15 10.13
C GLY A 67 -32.32 -32.64 8.72
N VAL A 68 -31.31 -32.52 7.87
CA VAL A 68 -31.42 -32.08 6.46
C VAL A 68 -31.16 -33.27 5.54
N LEU A 69 -31.96 -33.41 4.47
CA LEU A 69 -31.80 -34.46 3.44
C LEU A 69 -30.37 -34.41 2.87
N ALA A 70 -29.69 -35.55 2.90
CA ALA A 70 -28.34 -35.70 2.36
C ALA A 70 -28.35 -36.29 0.95
N TYR A 71 -27.32 -36.00 0.19
CA TYR A 71 -27.12 -36.47 -1.18
C TYR A 71 -25.91 -37.38 -1.25
N PRO A 72 -25.93 -38.44 -2.08
CA PRO A 72 -24.82 -39.39 -2.16
C PRO A 72 -23.58 -38.87 -2.88
N SER A 73 -23.70 -37.82 -3.66
CA SER A 73 -22.56 -37.21 -4.41
C SER A 73 -22.87 -35.80 -4.87
N ALA A 74 -21.86 -35.04 -5.27
CA ALA A 74 -22.02 -33.71 -5.85
C ALA A 74 -22.84 -33.71 -7.16
N THR A 75 -22.79 -34.82 -7.92
CA THR A 75 -23.58 -35.00 -9.15
C THR A 75 -25.08 -35.24 -8.88
N ALA A 76 -25.43 -35.69 -7.69
CA ALA A 76 -26.83 -35.98 -7.28
C ALA A 76 -27.53 -34.71 -6.71
N LEU A 77 -26.85 -33.60 -6.55
CA LEU A 77 -27.44 -32.34 -6.04
C LEU A 77 -28.60 -31.89 -6.95
N PRO A 78 -29.73 -31.40 -6.42
CA PRO A 78 -30.89 -30.97 -7.21
C PRO A 78 -30.60 -29.72 -8.06
N ARG A 79 -29.62 -28.91 -7.64
CA ARG A 79 -29.18 -27.69 -8.33
C ARG A 79 -27.70 -27.40 -8.09
N ALA A 80 -27.09 -26.57 -8.94
CA ALA A 80 -25.73 -26.06 -8.71
C ALA A 80 -25.71 -25.17 -7.45
N PRO A 81 -24.83 -25.44 -6.46
CA PRO A 81 -24.67 -24.54 -5.30
C PRO A 81 -23.97 -23.25 -5.68
N ASP A 82 -24.32 -22.15 -5.02
CA ASP A 82 -23.53 -20.92 -5.11
C ASP A 82 -22.19 -21.08 -4.39
N LEU A 83 -22.20 -21.74 -3.22
CA LEU A 83 -21.03 -22.03 -2.41
C LEU A 83 -20.98 -23.53 -2.11
N ALA A 84 -19.84 -24.17 -2.31
CA ALA A 84 -19.57 -25.52 -1.83
C ALA A 84 -18.44 -25.51 -0.80
N ILE A 85 -18.66 -26.16 0.34
CA ILE A 85 -17.60 -26.42 1.32
C ILE A 85 -17.16 -27.88 1.11
N VAL A 86 -15.90 -28.08 0.75
CA VAL A 86 -15.32 -29.39 0.44
C VAL A 86 -14.30 -29.75 1.52
N SER A 87 -14.61 -30.82 2.26
CA SER A 87 -13.78 -31.34 3.34
C SER A 87 -13.50 -32.82 3.09
N LEU A 88 -12.65 -33.09 2.13
CA LEU A 88 -12.33 -34.44 1.63
C LEU A 88 -10.79 -34.59 1.47
N PRO A 89 -10.28 -35.83 1.45
CA PRO A 89 -8.91 -36.10 1.02
C PRO A 89 -8.65 -35.60 -0.41
N PRO A 90 -7.38 -35.32 -0.81
CA PRO A 90 -7.06 -34.66 -2.08
C PRO A 90 -7.69 -35.27 -3.34
N ASP A 91 -7.62 -36.61 -3.48
CA ASP A 91 -8.17 -37.29 -4.68
C ASP A 91 -9.69 -37.18 -4.76
N ALA A 92 -10.39 -37.42 -3.65
CA ALA A 92 -11.84 -37.28 -3.58
C ALA A 92 -12.28 -35.80 -3.71
N ALA A 93 -11.46 -34.88 -3.25
CA ALA A 93 -11.69 -33.45 -3.43
C ALA A 93 -11.57 -33.05 -4.90
N ALA A 94 -10.61 -33.61 -5.66
CA ALA A 94 -10.50 -33.38 -7.10
C ALA A 94 -11.78 -33.78 -7.84
N ASP A 95 -12.30 -35.00 -7.57
CA ASP A 95 -13.54 -35.52 -8.19
C ASP A 95 -14.75 -34.65 -7.83
N ALA A 96 -14.87 -34.26 -6.55
CA ALA A 96 -15.96 -33.38 -6.09
C ALA A 96 -15.92 -32.00 -6.74
N LEU A 97 -14.74 -31.38 -6.85
CA LEU A 97 -14.55 -30.08 -7.49
C LEU A 97 -14.84 -30.15 -9.00
N ALA A 98 -14.41 -31.23 -9.67
CA ALA A 98 -14.71 -31.44 -11.09
C ALA A 98 -16.22 -31.59 -11.33
N ALA A 99 -16.92 -32.36 -10.46
CA ALA A 99 -18.37 -32.51 -10.52
C ALA A 99 -19.11 -31.19 -10.27
N LEU A 100 -18.66 -30.37 -9.32
CA LEU A 100 -19.18 -29.03 -9.06
C LEU A 100 -18.96 -28.08 -10.22
N ALA A 101 -17.79 -28.12 -10.84
CA ALA A 101 -17.47 -27.33 -12.05
C ALA A 101 -18.40 -27.68 -13.21
N ALA A 102 -18.55 -28.98 -13.50
CA ALA A 102 -19.44 -29.47 -14.57
C ALA A 102 -20.92 -29.07 -14.37
N ARG A 103 -21.35 -28.89 -13.12
CA ARG A 103 -22.71 -28.44 -12.79
C ARG A 103 -22.88 -26.91 -12.76
N GLY A 104 -21.80 -26.14 -12.95
CA GLY A 104 -21.84 -24.68 -12.90
C GLY A 104 -22.00 -24.10 -11.50
N ALA A 105 -21.40 -24.74 -10.47
CA ALA A 105 -21.34 -24.18 -9.12
C ALA A 105 -20.69 -22.80 -9.12
N GLY A 106 -21.01 -21.94 -8.14
CA GLY A 106 -20.46 -20.60 -8.03
C GLY A 106 -18.99 -20.59 -7.63
N GLY A 107 -18.62 -21.46 -6.72
CA GLY A 107 -17.26 -21.66 -6.25
C GLY A 107 -17.21 -22.58 -5.05
N ALA A 108 -16.00 -22.84 -4.57
CA ALA A 108 -15.78 -23.74 -3.43
C ALA A 108 -14.84 -23.16 -2.39
N VAL A 109 -14.99 -23.63 -1.14
CA VAL A 109 -14.02 -23.48 -0.06
C VAL A 109 -13.46 -24.87 0.23
N LEU A 110 -12.15 -25.03 0.14
CA LEU A 110 -11.47 -26.30 0.39
C LEU A 110 -10.80 -26.23 1.76
N THR A 111 -11.28 -27.08 2.69
CA THR A 111 -10.76 -27.14 4.07
C THR A 111 -9.65 -28.17 4.23
N GLY A 112 -9.55 -29.13 3.30
CA GLY A 112 -8.50 -30.14 3.25
C GLY A 112 -7.26 -29.70 2.46
N GLU A 113 -6.38 -30.64 2.22
CA GLU A 113 -5.17 -30.46 1.39
C GLU A 113 -5.55 -30.18 -0.07
N ALA A 114 -4.63 -29.55 -0.79
CA ALA A 114 -4.80 -29.22 -2.21
C ALA A 114 -4.80 -30.47 -3.08
N PRO A 115 -5.85 -30.68 -3.91
CA PRO A 115 -5.80 -31.73 -4.91
C PRO A 115 -4.80 -31.41 -6.02
N PRO A 116 -4.28 -32.43 -6.72
CA PRO A 116 -3.44 -32.23 -7.89
C PRO A 116 -4.13 -31.34 -8.94
N GLY A 117 -3.38 -30.39 -9.49
CA GLY A 117 -3.89 -29.48 -10.54
C GLY A 117 -4.64 -28.26 -10.01
N LEU A 118 -4.84 -28.10 -8.72
CA LEU A 118 -5.35 -26.84 -8.17
C LEU A 118 -4.30 -25.74 -8.30
N GLY A 119 -4.66 -24.64 -8.95
CA GLY A 119 -3.77 -23.49 -9.15
C GLY A 119 -4.51 -22.21 -9.43
N ALA A 120 -3.82 -21.21 -9.94
CA ALA A 120 -4.43 -19.94 -10.33
C ALA A 120 -5.48 -20.17 -11.44
N GLY A 121 -6.75 -19.82 -11.15
CA GLY A 121 -7.88 -20.12 -12.03
C GLY A 121 -8.77 -21.26 -11.55
N GLY A 122 -8.42 -21.89 -10.42
CA GLY A 122 -9.18 -22.97 -9.80
C GLY A 122 -8.96 -24.34 -10.44
N LEU A 123 -9.94 -25.21 -10.34
CA LEU A 123 -9.94 -26.54 -10.94
C LEU A 123 -11.13 -26.68 -11.90
N GLY A 124 -10.86 -26.98 -13.17
CA GLY A 124 -11.91 -27.12 -14.20
C GLY A 124 -12.76 -25.85 -14.40
N GLY A 125 -12.21 -24.66 -14.13
CA GLY A 125 -12.91 -23.37 -14.20
C GLY A 125 -13.70 -23.00 -12.92
N LEU A 126 -13.82 -23.89 -11.93
CA LEU A 126 -14.41 -23.59 -10.62
C LEU A 126 -13.39 -22.84 -9.75
N ARG A 127 -13.78 -21.67 -9.24
CA ARG A 127 -12.92 -20.86 -8.37
C ARG A 127 -12.95 -21.41 -6.93
N VAL A 128 -11.79 -21.43 -6.27
CA VAL A 128 -11.62 -22.09 -4.98
C VAL A 128 -10.90 -21.17 -3.98
N ILE A 129 -11.45 -21.06 -2.75
CA ILE A 129 -10.77 -20.51 -1.58
C ILE A 129 -10.09 -21.67 -0.83
N GLY A 130 -8.81 -21.55 -0.52
CA GLY A 130 -8.03 -22.63 0.15
C GLY A 130 -6.91 -23.12 -0.79
N ALA A 131 -6.30 -24.27 -0.56
CA ALA A 131 -6.55 -25.32 0.45
C ALA A 131 -6.30 -24.87 1.92
N LEU A 132 -6.62 -25.79 2.85
CA LEU A 132 -6.48 -25.58 4.28
C LEU A 132 -7.20 -24.32 4.80
N SER A 133 -8.33 -23.97 4.20
CA SER A 133 -9.15 -22.86 4.67
C SER A 133 -9.91 -23.25 5.96
N ALA A 134 -9.98 -22.33 6.91
CA ALA A 134 -10.84 -22.48 8.09
C ALA A 134 -12.32 -22.15 7.80
N GLY A 135 -12.67 -21.83 6.56
CA GLY A 135 -14.03 -21.47 6.13
C GLY A 135 -14.28 -19.97 6.06
N LEU A 136 -15.56 -19.63 6.04
CA LEU A 136 -16.01 -18.25 5.99
C LEU A 136 -17.24 -18.00 6.87
N ILE A 137 -17.35 -16.78 7.39
CA ILE A 137 -18.48 -16.33 8.21
C ILE A 137 -19.00 -14.99 7.66
N ILE A 138 -20.31 -14.93 7.45
CA ILE A 138 -21.00 -13.70 7.00
C ILE A 138 -22.25 -13.51 7.88
N PRO A 139 -22.12 -12.81 9.01
CA PRO A 139 -23.17 -12.75 10.02
C PRO A 139 -24.48 -12.14 9.51
N ALA A 140 -24.42 -11.17 8.61
CA ALA A 140 -25.59 -10.54 8.01
C ALA A 140 -26.48 -11.52 7.21
N LEU A 141 -25.90 -12.66 6.75
CA LEU A 141 -26.62 -13.74 6.06
C LEU A 141 -26.94 -14.91 6.99
N GLY A 142 -26.57 -14.87 8.26
CA GLY A 142 -26.63 -16.02 9.15
C GLY A 142 -25.68 -17.16 8.71
N LEU A 143 -24.70 -16.87 7.89
CA LEU A 143 -23.79 -17.86 7.30
C LEU A 143 -22.57 -18.06 8.18
N ASN A 144 -22.48 -19.24 8.83
CA ASN A 144 -21.25 -19.72 9.47
C ASN A 144 -20.81 -21.04 8.84
N ALA A 145 -20.05 -20.93 7.76
CA ALA A 145 -19.48 -22.07 7.05
C ALA A 145 -17.99 -22.22 7.43
N SER A 146 -17.69 -22.32 8.72
CA SER A 146 -16.34 -22.33 9.29
C SER A 146 -16.18 -23.27 10.48
N PHE A 147 -14.96 -23.39 10.98
CA PHE A 147 -14.65 -24.11 12.23
C PHE A 147 -14.89 -23.29 13.49
N CYS A 148 -15.19 -22.00 13.40
CA CYS A 148 -15.55 -21.17 14.54
C CYS A 148 -16.98 -21.50 15.01
N GLN A 149 -17.13 -21.80 16.30
CA GLN A 149 -18.41 -22.23 16.86
C GLN A 149 -19.43 -21.08 16.94
N GLU A 150 -18.98 -19.91 17.37
CA GLU A 150 -19.86 -18.77 17.64
C GLU A 150 -20.09 -17.92 16.40
N MET A 151 -21.33 -17.48 16.21
CA MET A 151 -21.70 -16.49 15.22
C MET A 151 -21.43 -15.09 15.78
N PRO A 152 -20.51 -14.31 15.22
CA PRO A 152 -20.29 -12.95 15.70
C PRO A 152 -21.45 -12.03 15.36
N LYS A 153 -21.55 -10.90 16.08
CA LYS A 153 -22.51 -9.85 15.77
C LYS A 153 -22.27 -9.29 14.37
N ALA A 154 -23.35 -9.08 13.62
CA ALA A 154 -23.25 -8.41 12.33
C ALA A 154 -22.79 -6.96 12.46
N GLY A 155 -21.89 -6.54 11.57
CA GLY A 155 -21.34 -5.17 11.59
C GLY A 155 -20.42 -4.85 10.42
N GLY A 156 -19.37 -4.04 10.64
CA GLY A 156 -18.59 -3.43 9.58
C GLY A 156 -17.11 -3.85 9.48
N ILE A 157 -16.65 -4.84 10.24
CA ILE A 157 -15.25 -5.28 10.20
C ILE A 157 -15.16 -6.52 9.32
N ALA A 158 -14.35 -6.46 8.25
CA ALA A 158 -13.98 -7.63 7.46
C ALA A 158 -12.57 -8.10 7.86
N LEU A 159 -12.38 -9.40 8.00
CA LEU A 159 -11.10 -10.04 8.23
C LEU A 159 -10.76 -10.98 7.09
N LEU A 160 -9.60 -10.80 6.49
CA LEU A 160 -8.96 -11.77 5.59
C LEU A 160 -7.74 -12.34 6.30
N CYS A 161 -7.70 -13.65 6.51
CA CYS A 161 -6.62 -14.33 7.22
C CYS A 161 -6.27 -15.67 6.55
N HIS A 162 -5.11 -16.22 6.88
CA HIS A 162 -4.72 -17.56 6.43
C HIS A 162 -5.29 -18.65 7.34
N ASP A 163 -5.18 -18.47 8.65
CA ASP A 163 -5.53 -19.50 9.63
C ASP A 163 -6.60 -19.07 10.63
N LEU A 164 -6.95 -20.03 11.48
CA LEU A 164 -7.99 -19.88 12.49
C LEU A 164 -7.48 -19.11 13.74
N GLY A 165 -6.17 -19.08 14.00
CA GLY A 165 -5.63 -18.50 15.23
C GLY A 165 -5.90 -16.99 15.31
N ILE A 166 -5.55 -16.26 14.25
CA ILE A 166 -5.84 -14.82 14.15
C ILE A 166 -7.36 -14.56 14.07
N ALA A 167 -8.10 -15.40 13.31
CA ALA A 167 -9.55 -15.27 13.25
C ALA A 167 -10.19 -15.40 14.63
N SER A 168 -9.77 -16.40 15.41
CA SER A 168 -10.26 -16.63 16.77
C SER A 168 -9.97 -15.46 17.70
N ALA A 169 -8.74 -14.91 17.65
CA ALA A 169 -8.36 -13.75 18.44
C ALA A 169 -9.19 -12.51 18.10
N VAL A 170 -9.39 -12.23 16.80
CA VAL A 170 -10.20 -11.08 16.34
C VAL A 170 -11.68 -11.27 16.73
N LEU A 171 -12.22 -12.47 16.60
CA LEU A 171 -13.60 -12.76 16.99
C LEU A 171 -13.82 -12.63 18.51
N ALA A 172 -12.91 -13.16 19.31
CA ALA A 172 -12.97 -13.04 20.77
C ALA A 172 -12.90 -11.57 21.20
N HIS A 173 -11.98 -10.79 20.60
CA HIS A 173 -11.89 -9.36 20.85
C HIS A 173 -13.15 -8.62 20.41
N ALA A 174 -13.68 -8.93 19.23
CA ALA A 174 -14.90 -8.30 18.72
C ALA A 174 -16.10 -8.59 19.64
N ALA A 175 -16.22 -9.81 20.18
CA ALA A 175 -17.25 -10.17 21.13
C ALA A 175 -17.10 -9.40 22.45
N ALA A 176 -15.88 -9.32 23.00
CA ALA A 176 -15.59 -8.60 24.23
C ALA A 176 -15.87 -7.08 24.14
N GLU A 177 -15.53 -6.47 22.99
CA GLU A 177 -15.68 -5.04 22.75
C GLU A 177 -17.01 -4.65 22.05
N GLY A 178 -17.90 -5.65 21.83
CA GLY A 178 -19.21 -5.44 21.18
C GLY A 178 -19.10 -4.96 19.72
N LEU A 179 -17.98 -5.26 19.04
CA LEU A 179 -17.74 -4.90 17.64
C LEU A 179 -18.49 -5.86 16.72
N GLY A 180 -18.95 -5.33 15.58
CA GLY A 180 -19.66 -6.13 14.58
C GLY A 180 -18.77 -6.51 13.40
N ILE A 181 -18.91 -7.76 12.97
CA ILE A 181 -18.19 -8.37 11.85
C ILE A 181 -19.06 -8.34 10.59
N SER A 182 -18.50 -7.96 9.45
CA SER A 182 -19.13 -8.10 8.14
C SER A 182 -18.76 -9.45 7.51
N HIS A 183 -17.48 -9.77 7.47
CA HIS A 183 -16.94 -10.97 6.85
C HIS A 183 -15.73 -11.49 7.63
N VAL A 184 -15.63 -12.80 7.77
CA VAL A 184 -14.38 -13.51 8.10
C VAL A 184 -14.13 -14.48 6.97
N ILE A 185 -12.99 -14.40 6.31
CA ILE A 185 -12.62 -15.22 5.17
C ILE A 185 -11.22 -15.79 5.42
N SER A 186 -11.17 -17.11 5.66
CA SER A 186 -9.89 -17.80 5.75
C SER A 186 -9.43 -18.23 4.36
N LEU A 187 -8.33 -17.67 3.90
CA LEU A 187 -7.75 -17.95 2.59
C LEU A 187 -6.97 -19.27 2.56
N GLY A 188 -6.62 -19.83 3.74
CA GLY A 188 -5.78 -21.02 3.83
C GLY A 188 -4.46 -20.82 3.11
N ARG A 189 -4.08 -21.78 2.24
CA ARG A 189 -2.87 -21.68 1.41
C ARG A 189 -2.92 -20.65 0.30
N ASN A 190 -4.10 -20.07 0.04
CA ASN A 190 -4.26 -19.05 -1.00
C ASN A 190 -3.86 -19.58 -2.40
N ASP A 191 -4.29 -20.81 -2.76
CA ASP A 191 -3.80 -21.47 -3.98
C ASP A 191 -4.49 -20.94 -5.25
N ASP A 192 -5.78 -20.55 -5.22
CA ASP A 192 -6.50 -19.88 -6.31
C ASP A 192 -7.00 -18.50 -5.90
N LEU A 193 -8.18 -18.39 -5.26
CA LEU A 193 -8.73 -17.13 -4.80
C LEU A 193 -8.01 -16.64 -3.55
N GLY A 194 -7.37 -15.47 -3.66
CA GLY A 194 -6.58 -14.88 -2.59
C GLY A 194 -6.94 -13.45 -2.29
N PHE A 195 -6.00 -12.73 -1.66
CA PHE A 195 -6.18 -11.35 -1.25
C PHE A 195 -6.68 -10.44 -2.37
N THR A 196 -6.11 -10.53 -3.58
CA THR A 196 -6.49 -9.69 -4.72
C THR A 196 -7.99 -9.78 -5.00
N ALA A 197 -8.53 -10.99 -5.17
CA ALA A 197 -9.94 -11.19 -5.51
C ALA A 197 -10.88 -10.76 -4.37
N MET A 198 -10.51 -11.04 -3.11
CA MET A 198 -11.31 -10.68 -1.95
C MET A 198 -11.30 -9.17 -1.71
N LEU A 199 -10.15 -8.52 -1.82
CA LEU A 199 -10.03 -7.07 -1.69
C LEU A 199 -10.79 -6.34 -2.82
N ASP A 200 -10.74 -6.84 -4.05
CA ASP A 200 -11.51 -6.29 -5.17
C ASP A 200 -13.02 -6.34 -4.94
N TRP A 201 -13.49 -7.42 -4.33
CA TRP A 201 -14.89 -7.53 -3.96
C TRP A 201 -15.22 -6.59 -2.79
N LEU A 202 -14.38 -6.58 -1.73
CA LEU A 202 -14.56 -5.72 -0.56
C LEU A 202 -14.50 -4.23 -0.91
N ALA A 203 -13.77 -3.82 -1.94
CA ALA A 203 -13.72 -2.43 -2.40
C ALA A 203 -15.11 -1.90 -2.78
N ARG A 204 -16.01 -2.79 -3.22
CA ARG A 204 -17.39 -2.49 -3.66
C ARG A 204 -18.45 -2.84 -2.62
N ASP A 205 -18.09 -3.62 -1.58
CA ASP A 205 -19.05 -3.99 -0.54
C ASP A 205 -19.45 -2.79 0.32
N GLY A 206 -20.75 -2.49 0.37
CA GLY A 206 -21.29 -1.35 1.14
C GLY A 206 -21.41 -1.59 2.65
N THR A 207 -21.27 -2.83 3.10
CA THR A 207 -21.44 -3.21 4.52
C THR A 207 -20.14 -3.08 5.31
N THR A 208 -18.99 -3.29 4.68
CA THR A 208 -17.67 -3.23 5.31
C THR A 208 -17.21 -1.79 5.51
N ARG A 209 -16.69 -1.48 6.69
CA ARG A 209 -16.14 -0.16 7.08
C ARG A 209 -14.64 -0.18 7.32
N VAL A 210 -14.10 -1.31 7.78
CA VAL A 210 -12.68 -1.54 8.05
C VAL A 210 -12.31 -2.92 7.54
N VAL A 211 -11.15 -3.04 6.94
CA VAL A 211 -10.61 -4.34 6.51
C VAL A 211 -9.34 -4.65 7.30
N LEU A 212 -9.32 -5.81 7.92
CA LEU A 212 -8.16 -6.36 8.62
C LEU A 212 -7.55 -7.46 7.76
N LEU A 213 -6.25 -7.43 7.61
CA LEU A 213 -5.48 -8.40 6.84
C LEU A 213 -4.46 -9.09 7.77
N GLU A 214 -4.48 -10.40 7.82
CA GLU A 214 -3.34 -11.18 8.29
C GLU A 214 -2.59 -11.69 7.08
N VAL A 215 -1.33 -11.27 6.92
CA VAL A 215 -0.54 -11.49 5.71
C VAL A 215 0.64 -12.41 6.03
N GLY A 216 0.42 -13.70 5.84
CA GLY A 216 1.49 -14.71 5.91
C GLY A 216 2.13 -14.98 4.54
N ARG A 217 1.36 -14.91 3.46
CA ARG A 217 1.81 -15.20 2.10
C ARG A 217 1.07 -14.37 1.06
N ILE A 218 1.80 -13.79 0.13
CA ILE A 218 1.27 -13.11 -1.05
C ILE A 218 1.72 -13.86 -2.30
N LYS A 219 0.79 -14.24 -3.17
CA LYS A 219 1.08 -14.91 -4.46
C LYS A 219 1.35 -13.91 -5.57
N ASP A 220 0.49 -12.92 -5.67
CA ASP A 220 0.54 -11.86 -6.67
C ASP A 220 0.74 -10.53 -5.98
N ARG A 221 1.99 -10.07 -5.94
CA ARG A 221 2.37 -8.81 -5.27
C ARG A 221 1.73 -7.58 -5.90
N ARG A 222 1.65 -7.53 -7.24
CA ARG A 222 1.05 -6.39 -7.96
C ARG A 222 -0.46 -6.35 -7.74
N GLY A 223 -1.13 -7.46 -7.94
CA GLY A 223 -2.57 -7.56 -7.71
C GLY A 223 -2.94 -7.28 -6.25
N PHE A 224 -2.15 -7.76 -5.28
CA PHE A 224 -2.36 -7.47 -3.86
C PHE A 224 -2.27 -5.97 -3.57
N LEU A 225 -1.17 -5.31 -3.95
CA LEU A 225 -0.98 -3.89 -3.69
C LEU A 225 -2.02 -3.04 -4.43
N SER A 226 -2.33 -3.39 -5.66
CA SER A 226 -3.35 -2.74 -6.46
C SER A 226 -4.75 -2.86 -5.82
N ALA A 227 -5.15 -4.06 -5.39
CA ALA A 227 -6.44 -4.29 -4.73
C ALA A 227 -6.51 -3.63 -3.35
N ALA A 228 -5.44 -3.72 -2.56
CA ALA A 228 -5.34 -3.06 -1.26
C ALA A 228 -5.47 -1.53 -1.39
N ARG A 229 -4.82 -0.92 -2.40
CA ARG A 229 -4.96 0.50 -2.73
C ARG A 229 -6.41 0.87 -3.08
N ALA A 230 -7.11 0.03 -3.85
CA ALA A 230 -8.49 0.29 -4.22
C ALA A 230 -9.41 0.35 -2.98
N VAL A 231 -9.22 -0.55 -2.01
CA VAL A 231 -9.95 -0.54 -0.73
C VAL A 231 -9.54 0.65 0.13
N ALA A 232 -8.23 0.89 0.29
CA ALA A 232 -7.70 1.94 1.17
C ALA A 232 -8.14 3.37 0.77
N ARG A 233 -8.48 3.58 -0.51
CA ARG A 233 -9.06 4.84 -1.00
C ARG A 233 -10.44 5.15 -0.40
N THR A 234 -11.19 4.16 0.04
CA THR A 234 -12.57 4.32 0.51
C THR A 234 -12.74 4.05 2.01
N ARG A 235 -11.91 3.18 2.58
CA ARG A 235 -12.00 2.75 3.98
C ARG A 235 -10.64 2.33 4.54
N PRO A 236 -10.43 2.39 5.87
CA PRO A 236 -9.21 1.93 6.49
C PRO A 236 -8.94 0.45 6.20
N VAL A 237 -7.69 0.15 5.92
CA VAL A 237 -7.16 -1.21 5.82
C VAL A 237 -5.98 -1.31 6.78
N VAL A 238 -5.98 -2.34 7.62
CA VAL A 238 -4.90 -2.60 8.58
C VAL A 238 -4.32 -3.98 8.26
N ALA A 239 -3.00 -4.06 8.10
CA ALA A 239 -2.33 -5.31 7.78
C ALA A 239 -1.37 -5.70 8.90
N LEU A 240 -1.47 -6.94 9.36
CA LEU A 240 -0.53 -7.60 10.25
C LEU A 240 0.26 -8.64 9.47
N ARG A 241 1.59 -8.54 9.50
CA ARG A 241 2.46 -9.54 8.91
C ARG A 241 2.70 -10.68 9.89
N THR A 242 2.50 -11.91 9.43
CA THR A 242 2.77 -13.14 10.20
C THR A 242 3.83 -14.04 9.56
N ALA A 243 4.34 -13.66 8.37
CA ALA A 243 5.47 -14.35 7.76
C ALA A 243 6.74 -14.22 8.64
N PRO A 244 7.66 -15.21 8.61
CA PRO A 244 8.95 -15.09 9.29
C PRO A 244 9.64 -13.77 8.92
N ASP A 245 10.13 -13.08 9.92
CA ASP A 245 10.72 -11.76 9.78
C ASP A 245 12.24 -11.82 9.96
N GLU A 246 12.95 -11.34 8.93
CA GLU A 246 14.31 -10.85 9.11
C GLU A 246 14.18 -9.39 9.58
N THR A 247 14.16 -9.20 10.89
CA THR A 247 13.91 -7.90 11.49
C THR A 247 15.09 -6.95 11.32
N GLY A 248 14.80 -5.74 10.89
CA GLY A 248 15.78 -4.66 10.90
C GLY A 248 16.60 -4.55 9.62
N VAL A 249 17.88 -4.31 9.80
CA VAL A 249 18.88 -4.21 8.74
C VAL A 249 19.70 -5.48 8.79
N GLY A 250 19.79 -6.22 7.68
CA GLY A 250 20.64 -7.41 7.57
C GLY A 250 22.10 -7.10 7.87
N GLU A 251 22.92 -8.12 8.13
CA GLU A 251 24.36 -7.96 8.37
C GLU A 251 25.08 -7.26 7.19
N ASP A 252 24.54 -7.43 5.98
CA ASP A 252 24.97 -6.75 4.75
C ASP A 252 24.43 -5.31 4.64
N GLY A 253 23.68 -4.84 5.62
CA GLY A 253 23.08 -3.50 5.67
C GLY A 253 21.86 -3.32 4.75
N GLN A 254 21.26 -4.39 4.22
CA GLN A 254 20.01 -4.30 3.46
C GLN A 254 18.80 -4.16 4.40
N ALA A 255 17.72 -3.55 3.88
CA ALA A 255 16.48 -3.45 4.61
C ALA A 255 15.86 -4.84 4.78
N GLY A 256 15.59 -5.25 6.01
CA GLY A 256 14.90 -6.51 6.30
C GLY A 256 13.48 -6.53 5.74
N SER A 257 12.97 -7.73 5.53
CA SER A 257 11.68 -7.97 4.90
C SER A 257 10.51 -7.30 5.63
N GLY A 258 10.60 -7.06 6.95
CA GLY A 258 9.63 -6.28 7.72
C GLY A 258 9.58 -4.81 7.34
N LEU A 259 10.73 -4.15 7.17
CA LEU A 259 10.79 -2.76 6.69
C LEU A 259 10.24 -2.62 5.27
N VAL A 260 10.51 -3.61 4.42
CA VAL A 260 10.00 -3.65 3.04
C VAL A 260 8.49 -3.84 3.02
N PHE A 261 7.95 -4.74 3.84
CA PHE A 261 6.51 -4.94 3.98
C PHE A 261 5.82 -3.65 4.45
N ALA A 262 6.34 -3.02 5.52
CA ALA A 262 5.81 -1.76 6.02
C ALA A 262 5.84 -0.65 4.95
N ALA A 263 6.90 -0.59 4.13
CA ALA A 263 6.99 0.32 3.00
C ALA A 263 5.93 0.02 1.92
N ALA A 264 5.79 -1.25 1.54
CA ALA A 264 4.85 -1.71 0.52
C ALA A 264 3.39 -1.38 0.89
N VAL A 265 2.98 -1.72 2.12
CA VAL A 265 1.59 -1.48 2.56
C VAL A 265 1.30 0.01 2.73
N ARG A 266 2.26 0.78 3.26
CA ARG A 266 2.15 2.25 3.36
C ARG A 266 1.99 2.89 1.99
N ARG A 267 2.73 2.42 0.99
CA ARG A 267 2.68 2.91 -0.39
C ARG A 267 1.29 2.88 -1.01
N VAL A 268 0.45 1.95 -0.56
CA VAL A 268 -0.93 1.76 -1.03
C VAL A 268 -1.99 2.24 -0.05
N GLY A 269 -1.60 2.94 1.02
CA GLY A 269 -2.53 3.53 1.98
C GLY A 269 -3.03 2.58 3.06
N VAL A 270 -2.35 1.46 3.27
CA VAL A 270 -2.66 0.47 4.30
C VAL A 270 -1.88 0.78 5.57
N VAL A 271 -2.51 0.68 6.71
CA VAL A 271 -1.87 0.83 8.03
C VAL A 271 -1.16 -0.48 8.39
N ASP A 272 0.14 -0.38 8.67
CA ASP A 272 0.94 -1.49 9.16
C ASP A 272 0.72 -1.68 10.66
N ALA A 273 0.35 -2.90 11.09
CA ALA A 273 0.21 -3.26 12.49
C ALA A 273 1.48 -3.96 12.99
N GLU A 274 2.07 -3.44 14.06
CA GLU A 274 3.32 -3.96 14.64
C GLU A 274 3.14 -5.31 15.34
N GLY A 275 1.90 -5.68 15.69
CA GLY A 275 1.56 -6.93 16.35
C GLY A 275 0.06 -7.12 16.48
N LEU A 276 -0.33 -8.26 17.07
CA LEU A 276 -1.74 -8.63 17.21
C LEU A 276 -2.53 -7.60 18.02
N GLU A 277 -2.01 -7.13 19.15
CA GLU A 277 -2.68 -6.12 19.96
C GLU A 277 -2.89 -4.81 19.20
N ASP A 278 -1.91 -4.38 18.40
CA ASP A 278 -2.03 -3.18 17.58
C ASP A 278 -3.12 -3.35 16.49
N LEU A 279 -3.23 -4.55 15.89
CA LEU A 279 -4.31 -4.88 14.97
C LEU A 279 -5.69 -4.79 15.64
N LEU A 280 -5.83 -5.34 16.86
CA LEU A 280 -7.08 -5.36 17.63
C LEU A 280 -7.50 -3.95 18.07
N ASP A 281 -6.56 -3.16 18.60
CA ASP A 281 -6.80 -1.78 19.00
C ASP A 281 -7.14 -0.89 17.78
N ALA A 282 -6.45 -1.10 16.66
CA ALA A 282 -6.76 -0.44 15.39
C ALA A 282 -8.17 -0.83 14.90
N ALA A 283 -8.57 -2.10 14.99
CA ALA A 283 -9.92 -2.56 14.64
C ALA A 283 -10.97 -1.84 15.47
N THR A 284 -10.73 -1.71 16.79
CA THR A 284 -11.65 -1.03 17.71
C THR A 284 -11.84 0.43 17.34
N ILE A 285 -10.75 1.18 17.13
CA ILE A 285 -10.85 2.62 16.89
C ILE A 285 -11.25 2.96 15.45
N LEU A 286 -10.71 2.26 14.46
CA LEU A 286 -10.97 2.53 13.04
C LEU A 286 -12.36 2.06 12.57
N SER A 287 -13.01 1.16 13.30
CA SER A 287 -14.42 0.81 13.04
C SER A 287 -15.40 1.92 13.42
N ARG A 288 -14.97 2.89 14.23
CA ARG A 288 -15.78 4.05 14.62
C ARG A 288 -15.80 5.10 13.50
N PRO A 289 -16.87 5.90 13.38
CA PRO A 289 -17.06 6.80 12.24
C PRO A 289 -16.13 8.03 12.25
N ARG A 290 -15.58 8.40 13.42
CA ARG A 290 -14.79 9.63 13.57
C ARG A 290 -13.33 9.40 13.23
N ARG A 291 -12.73 10.35 12.50
CA ARG A 291 -11.33 10.33 12.07
C ARG A 291 -10.61 11.57 12.56
N MET A 292 -9.29 11.45 12.81
CA MET A 292 -8.45 12.60 13.12
C MET A 292 -8.21 13.45 11.86
N ARG A 293 -8.20 14.78 12.04
CA ARG A 293 -7.86 15.77 11.01
C ARG A 293 -6.41 16.23 11.08
N GLY A 294 -5.78 16.11 12.24
CA GLY A 294 -4.38 16.40 12.54
C GLY A 294 -3.82 15.32 13.46
N GLU A 295 -2.73 15.62 14.18
CA GLU A 295 -2.02 14.68 15.04
C GLU A 295 -2.00 15.13 16.52
N ARG A 296 -2.71 16.22 16.82
CA ARG A 296 -2.70 16.80 18.17
C ARG A 296 -3.68 16.07 19.06
N VAL A 297 -3.17 15.58 20.19
CA VAL A 297 -3.94 14.87 21.20
C VAL A 297 -3.96 15.69 22.48
N LEU A 298 -5.17 15.97 22.99
CA LEU A 298 -5.36 16.51 24.34
C LEU A 298 -5.67 15.35 25.28
N VAL A 299 -4.89 15.20 26.32
CA VAL A 299 -5.13 14.24 27.39
C VAL A 299 -5.91 14.93 28.52
N VAL A 300 -7.04 14.35 28.91
CA VAL A 300 -7.87 14.80 30.05
C VAL A 300 -7.94 13.66 31.04
N SER A 301 -7.57 13.87 32.29
CA SER A 301 -7.48 12.78 33.29
C SER A 301 -7.87 13.23 34.68
N ASP A 302 -8.55 12.36 35.44
CA ASP A 302 -8.76 12.49 36.86
C ASP A 302 -7.68 11.78 37.71
N ALA A 303 -6.72 11.11 37.03
CA ALA A 303 -5.56 10.48 37.67
C ALA A 303 -4.25 11.08 37.14
N PRO A 304 -3.60 12.01 37.89
CA PRO A 304 -2.46 12.79 37.40
C PRO A 304 -1.30 11.95 36.85
N SER A 305 -0.99 10.84 37.51
CA SER A 305 0.11 9.96 37.10
C SER A 305 -0.21 9.21 35.82
N LEU A 306 -1.45 8.69 35.70
CA LEU A 306 -1.92 7.98 34.49
C LEU A 306 -2.07 8.94 33.31
N GLY A 307 -2.55 10.18 33.54
CA GLY A 307 -2.63 11.20 32.50
C GLY A 307 -1.24 11.55 31.92
N ARG A 308 -0.22 11.74 32.81
CA ARG A 308 1.17 11.96 32.35
C ARG A 308 1.74 10.75 31.59
N LEU A 309 1.43 9.53 32.06
CA LEU A 309 1.83 8.31 31.36
C LEU A 309 1.17 8.23 29.98
N ALA A 310 -0.11 8.50 29.89
CA ALA A 310 -0.85 8.51 28.63
C ALA A 310 -0.31 9.53 27.62
N ALA A 311 0.03 10.75 28.09
CA ALA A 311 0.65 11.75 27.22
C ALA A 311 2.01 11.30 26.70
N ARG A 312 2.84 10.70 27.56
CA ARG A 312 4.15 10.15 27.16
C ARG A 312 4.01 9.00 26.17
N GLU A 313 3.12 8.05 26.44
CA GLU A 313 2.89 6.89 25.56
C GLU A 313 2.33 7.32 24.19
N ALA A 314 1.38 8.26 24.17
CA ALA A 314 0.87 8.81 22.91
C ALA A 314 1.98 9.53 22.12
N ALA A 315 2.80 10.35 22.79
CA ALA A 315 3.93 11.04 22.16
C ALA A 315 4.98 10.08 21.59
N SER A 316 5.34 9.02 22.32
CA SER A 316 6.31 8.01 21.87
C SER A 316 5.84 7.27 20.60
N ARG A 317 4.53 7.23 20.37
CA ARG A 317 3.87 6.60 19.22
C ARG A 317 3.47 7.59 18.12
N GLY A 318 4.00 8.81 18.18
CA GLY A 318 3.91 9.80 17.10
C GLY A 318 2.76 10.80 17.23
N ALA A 319 2.05 10.85 18.36
CA ALA A 319 1.09 11.91 18.64
C ALA A 319 1.81 13.22 19.02
N THR A 320 1.30 14.33 18.54
CA THR A 320 1.68 15.66 19.02
C THR A 320 0.83 15.99 20.25
N ILE A 321 1.46 16.14 21.41
CA ILE A 321 0.75 16.52 22.60
C ILE A 321 0.36 18.00 22.49
N ALA A 322 -0.94 18.28 22.38
CA ALA A 322 -1.48 19.63 22.21
C ALA A 322 -1.06 20.53 23.37
N GLN A 323 -0.59 21.74 23.08
CA GLN A 323 -0.27 22.73 24.10
C GLN A 323 -1.37 23.81 24.07
N PRO A 324 -2.20 23.94 25.13
CA PRO A 324 -3.20 24.99 25.18
C PRO A 324 -2.56 26.38 25.19
N GLU A 325 -3.07 27.30 24.43
CA GLU A 325 -2.71 28.69 24.48
C GLU A 325 -3.27 29.34 25.77
N ALA A 326 -2.84 30.58 26.10
CA ALA A 326 -3.19 31.23 27.37
C ALA A 326 -4.72 31.32 27.58
N GLU A 327 -5.49 31.65 26.56
CA GLU A 327 -6.96 31.71 26.62
C GLU A 327 -7.61 30.33 26.78
N GLU A 328 -7.10 29.32 26.05
CA GLU A 328 -7.57 27.94 26.13
C GLU A 328 -7.21 27.34 27.49
N SER A 329 -6.00 27.62 28.00
CA SER A 329 -5.55 27.22 29.33
C SER A 329 -6.39 27.86 30.43
N ALA A 330 -6.74 29.14 30.31
CA ALA A 330 -7.63 29.82 31.26
C ALA A 330 -9.05 29.23 31.19
N ALA A 331 -9.60 28.98 30.01
CA ALA A 331 -10.94 28.38 29.84
C ALA A 331 -11.02 26.99 30.45
N LEU A 332 -10.01 26.14 30.22
CA LEU A 332 -9.91 24.82 30.84
C LEU A 332 -9.68 24.94 32.36
N GLY A 333 -8.84 25.87 32.80
CA GLY A 333 -8.53 26.12 34.22
C GLY A 333 -9.74 26.49 35.04
N LEU A 334 -10.68 27.29 34.50
CA LEU A 334 -11.95 27.64 35.17
C LEU A 334 -12.81 26.40 35.42
N LEU A 335 -12.77 25.42 34.52
CA LEU A 335 -13.53 24.17 34.64
C LEU A 335 -12.85 23.14 35.55
N LEU A 336 -11.52 23.13 35.55
CA LEU A 336 -10.71 22.14 36.25
C LEU A 336 -10.32 22.60 37.66
N GLY A 337 -10.55 23.86 38.03
CA GLY A 337 -10.16 24.42 39.33
C GLY A 337 -8.67 24.62 39.53
N GLY A 338 -7.87 24.67 38.46
CA GLY A 338 -6.42 24.86 38.46
C GLY A 338 -5.84 25.01 37.08
N GLY A 339 -4.56 25.40 36.94
CA GLY A 339 -3.92 25.67 35.67
C GLY A 339 -4.00 24.46 34.72
N ALA A 340 -4.47 24.70 33.51
CA ALA A 340 -4.64 23.68 32.49
C ALA A 340 -3.44 23.58 31.58
N GLY A 341 -2.66 22.51 31.73
CA GLY A 341 -1.66 22.06 30.73
C GLY A 341 -2.19 20.88 29.96
N ASN A 342 -1.28 20.14 29.35
CA ASN A 342 -1.58 18.80 28.79
C ASN A 342 -0.61 17.80 29.45
N PRO A 343 -1.11 16.85 30.26
CA PRO A 343 -2.52 16.51 30.50
C PRO A 343 -3.29 17.56 31.33
N ALA A 344 -4.56 17.79 30.96
CA ALA A 344 -5.52 18.55 31.74
C ALA A 344 -6.06 17.66 32.87
N ILE A 345 -5.78 18.07 34.15
CA ILE A 345 -6.06 17.24 35.30
C ILE A 345 -7.35 17.70 36.01
N VAL A 346 -8.29 16.78 36.13
CA VAL A 346 -9.49 16.92 36.94
C VAL A 346 -9.13 16.52 38.39
N PRO A 347 -9.31 17.37 39.42
CA PRO A 347 -9.03 16.99 40.79
C PRO A 347 -9.88 15.79 41.24
N ALA A 348 -9.29 14.85 41.97
CA ALA A 348 -9.96 13.65 42.47
C ALA A 348 -11.13 13.94 43.46
N SER A 349 -11.20 15.14 44.04
CA SER A 349 -12.30 15.57 44.92
C SER A 349 -13.57 15.97 44.16
N GLN A 350 -13.52 16.00 42.83
CA GLN A 350 -14.68 16.39 41.99
C GLN A 350 -15.64 15.23 41.78
N PRO A 351 -16.92 15.50 41.47
CA PRO A 351 -17.90 14.44 41.12
C PRO A 351 -17.47 13.59 39.96
N ALA A 352 -17.94 12.34 39.87
CA ALA A 352 -17.68 11.39 38.80
C ALA A 352 -18.07 11.91 37.37
N THR A 353 -18.98 12.88 37.28
CA THR A 353 -19.36 13.56 36.03
C THR A 353 -18.30 14.52 35.50
N ARG A 354 -17.40 15.01 36.35
CA ARG A 354 -16.50 16.13 36.05
C ARG A 354 -15.52 15.80 34.89
N LEU A 355 -15.07 14.55 34.78
CA LEU A 355 -14.23 14.13 33.67
C LEU A 355 -14.97 14.30 32.35
N GLY A 356 -16.23 13.87 32.26
CA GLY A 356 -17.08 14.05 31.09
C GLY A 356 -17.32 15.54 30.75
N GLU A 357 -17.57 16.36 31.74
CA GLU A 357 -17.73 17.82 31.58
C GLU A 357 -16.44 18.46 31.04
N ALA A 358 -15.27 18.06 31.53
CA ALA A 358 -13.98 18.55 31.06
C ALA A 358 -13.69 18.12 29.65
N VAL A 359 -14.03 16.87 29.26
CA VAL A 359 -13.94 16.37 27.88
C VAL A 359 -14.86 17.15 26.96
N ALA A 360 -16.09 17.42 27.37
CA ALA A 360 -17.06 18.19 26.58
C ALA A 360 -16.58 19.64 26.35
N ALA A 361 -16.02 20.27 27.38
CA ALA A 361 -15.45 21.61 27.30
C ALA A 361 -14.23 21.67 26.36
N ALA A 362 -13.34 20.70 26.47
CA ALA A 362 -12.22 20.56 25.54
C ALA A 362 -12.69 20.43 24.09
N GLY A 363 -13.83 19.78 23.87
CA GLY A 363 -14.49 19.69 22.57
C GLY A 363 -14.98 21.03 22.01
N GLY A 364 -15.32 21.97 22.87
CA GLY A 364 -15.75 23.33 22.51
C GLY A 364 -14.61 24.23 22.05
N LEU A 365 -13.36 23.93 22.41
CA LEU A 365 -12.18 24.71 22.02
C LEU A 365 -11.73 24.34 20.62
N ALA A 366 -12.12 25.17 19.66
CA ALA A 366 -11.80 24.94 18.26
C ALA A 366 -10.28 25.11 18.05
N GLY A 367 -9.65 24.13 17.38
CA GLY A 367 -8.25 24.20 17.02
C GLY A 367 -7.25 23.66 18.06
N LEU A 368 -7.66 23.41 19.30
CA LEU A 368 -6.75 22.91 20.34
C LEU A 368 -6.23 21.49 20.04
N ALA A 369 -7.10 20.56 19.74
CA ALA A 369 -6.72 19.17 19.52
C ALA A 369 -7.55 18.52 18.41
N ASP A 370 -7.02 17.48 17.82
CA ASP A 370 -7.63 16.68 16.75
C ASP A 370 -8.27 15.39 17.30
N ALA A 371 -7.91 15.00 18.53
CA ALA A 371 -8.53 13.94 19.32
C ALA A 371 -8.42 14.25 20.83
N VAL A 372 -9.34 13.69 21.60
CA VAL A 372 -9.28 13.74 23.08
C VAL A 372 -9.03 12.34 23.60
N LEU A 373 -8.00 12.18 24.43
CA LEU A 373 -7.69 10.97 25.19
C LEU A 373 -8.11 11.20 26.66
N ALA A 374 -9.25 10.64 27.04
CA ALA A 374 -9.74 10.67 28.40
C ALA A 374 -9.16 9.48 29.19
N VAL A 375 -8.59 9.75 30.36
CA VAL A 375 -8.04 8.72 31.24
C VAL A 375 -8.78 8.78 32.58
N HIS A 376 -9.48 7.70 32.91
CA HIS A 376 -10.22 7.55 34.14
C HIS A 376 -9.65 6.44 35.03
N ALA A 377 -9.52 6.69 36.32
CA ALA A 377 -9.12 5.67 37.29
C ALA A 377 -10.15 5.57 38.41
N SER A 378 -10.84 4.45 38.45
CA SER A 378 -11.72 4.12 39.60
C SER A 378 -10.84 3.64 40.75
N VAL A 379 -10.56 4.55 41.74
CA VAL A 379 -9.67 4.20 42.87
C VAL A 379 -10.43 3.40 43.94
N GLU A 380 -11.69 3.74 44.22
CA GLU A 380 -12.60 3.08 45.18
C GLU A 380 -14.08 3.24 44.81
N GLY A 381 -14.41 3.37 43.53
CA GLY A 381 -15.76 3.67 43.08
C GLY A 381 -16.71 2.48 43.18
N SER A 382 -17.92 2.73 43.60
CA SER A 382 -19.02 1.81 43.45
C SER A 382 -19.36 1.62 41.98
N GLU A 383 -19.96 0.51 41.59
CA GLU A 383 -20.49 0.28 40.23
C GLU A 383 -21.41 1.42 39.78
N ALA A 384 -22.14 2.04 40.70
CA ALA A 384 -22.99 3.20 40.45
C ALA A 384 -22.17 4.45 40.01
N GLU A 385 -21.05 4.73 40.67
CA GLU A 385 -20.18 5.89 40.31
C GLU A 385 -19.50 5.64 38.97
N ALA A 386 -19.04 4.43 38.70
CA ALA A 386 -18.50 4.04 37.41
C ALA A 386 -19.52 4.19 36.26
N THR A 387 -20.79 3.87 36.54
CA THR A 387 -21.89 4.07 35.58
C THR A 387 -22.12 5.56 35.32
N VAL A 388 -22.15 6.41 36.34
CA VAL A 388 -22.32 7.86 36.22
C VAL A 388 -21.18 8.45 35.40
N ALA A 389 -19.92 8.08 35.67
CA ALA A 389 -18.77 8.56 34.91
C ALA A 389 -18.84 8.10 33.42
N ALA A 390 -19.26 6.85 33.16
CA ALA A 390 -19.42 6.36 31.81
C ALA A 390 -20.51 7.12 31.03
N GLU A 391 -21.64 7.39 31.65
CA GLU A 391 -22.72 8.18 31.04
C GLU A 391 -22.31 9.62 30.76
N ALA A 392 -21.55 10.24 31.65
CA ALA A 392 -20.99 11.57 31.43
C ALA A 392 -20.01 11.59 30.22
N LEU A 393 -19.19 10.56 30.06
CA LEU A 393 -18.29 10.43 28.89
C LEU A 393 -19.06 10.14 27.60
N VAL A 394 -20.13 9.35 27.64
CA VAL A 394 -21.03 9.14 26.48
C VAL A 394 -21.66 10.47 26.06
N ALA A 395 -22.18 11.26 27.01
CA ALA A 395 -22.75 12.59 26.73
C ALA A 395 -21.68 13.54 26.15
N ALA A 396 -20.47 13.53 26.72
CA ALA A 396 -19.33 14.30 26.20
C ALA A 396 -18.94 13.92 24.77
N ALA A 397 -18.93 12.62 24.46
CA ALA A 397 -18.64 12.15 23.11
C ALA A 397 -19.59 12.75 22.08
N ALA A 398 -20.86 12.96 22.39
CA ALA A 398 -21.82 13.57 21.48
C ALA A 398 -21.47 15.05 21.15
N THR A 399 -20.80 15.76 22.07
CA THR A 399 -20.43 17.18 21.89
C THR A 399 -19.16 17.37 21.07
N LEU A 400 -18.30 16.35 20.96
CA LEU A 400 -17.01 16.42 20.26
C LEU A 400 -17.12 16.53 18.73
N ARG A 401 -18.35 16.55 18.18
CA ARG A 401 -18.63 16.65 16.74
C ARG A 401 -17.83 15.59 15.94
N ASP A 402 -16.81 16.05 15.20
CA ASP A 402 -16.00 15.19 14.29
C ASP A 402 -14.75 14.63 14.96
N ARG A 403 -14.43 15.00 16.21
CA ARG A 403 -13.20 14.57 16.87
C ARG A 403 -13.38 13.21 17.54
N PRO A 404 -12.45 12.27 17.41
CA PRO A 404 -12.45 11.02 18.18
C PRO A 404 -12.29 11.27 19.68
N LEU A 405 -13.08 10.55 20.49
CA LEU A 405 -12.84 10.34 21.90
C LEU A 405 -12.24 8.95 22.06
N ILE A 406 -11.09 8.88 22.69
CA ILE A 406 -10.39 7.67 23.08
C ILE A 406 -10.45 7.62 24.61
N VAL A 407 -10.94 6.53 25.19
CA VAL A 407 -11.02 6.42 26.64
C VAL A 407 -10.07 5.31 27.12
N ALA A 408 -9.15 5.63 28.02
CA ALA A 408 -8.40 4.65 28.76
C ALA A 408 -9.05 4.49 30.16
N TRP A 409 -9.53 3.29 30.47
CA TRP A 409 -10.17 3.01 31.76
C TRP A 409 -9.63 1.71 32.35
N PRO A 410 -8.44 1.75 32.98
CA PRO A 410 -7.90 0.61 33.71
C PRO A 410 -8.72 0.29 34.93
N GLY A 411 -8.74 -0.98 35.36
CA GLY A 411 -9.38 -1.43 36.58
C GLY A 411 -10.11 -2.76 36.46
N GLY A 412 -10.73 -3.17 37.56
CA GLY A 412 -11.40 -4.47 37.73
C GLY A 412 -12.85 -4.52 37.22
N VAL A 413 -13.73 -5.19 37.97
CA VAL A 413 -15.10 -5.53 37.54
C VAL A 413 -15.95 -4.30 37.23
N ALA A 414 -15.97 -3.29 38.13
CA ALA A 414 -16.71 -2.05 37.89
C ALA A 414 -16.26 -1.31 36.63
N ALA A 415 -14.95 -1.26 36.36
CA ALA A 415 -14.39 -0.69 35.14
C ALA A 415 -14.81 -1.50 33.90
N SER A 416 -14.90 -2.83 34.01
CA SER A 416 -15.36 -3.69 32.91
C SER A 416 -16.80 -3.37 32.49
N ALA A 417 -17.72 -3.23 33.45
CA ALA A 417 -19.11 -2.85 33.18
C ALA A 417 -19.21 -1.44 32.52
N ALA A 418 -18.41 -0.48 33.03
CA ALA A 418 -18.34 0.86 32.45
C ALA A 418 -17.77 0.87 31.02
N ARG A 419 -16.73 0.08 30.75
CA ARG A 419 -16.20 -0.10 29.38
C ARG A 419 -17.24 -0.70 28.45
N ALA A 420 -17.96 -1.74 28.87
CA ALA A 420 -19.04 -2.33 28.08
C ALA A 420 -20.14 -1.31 27.74
N ARG A 421 -20.50 -0.43 28.70
CA ARG A 421 -21.45 0.67 28.50
C ARG A 421 -20.96 1.68 27.47
N LEU A 422 -19.71 2.13 27.60
CA LEU A 422 -19.07 3.04 26.61
C LEU A 422 -18.99 2.43 25.22
N GLY A 423 -18.54 1.17 25.12
CA GLY A 423 -18.46 0.43 23.87
C GLY A 423 -19.80 0.29 23.17
N SER A 424 -20.88 -0.03 23.91
CA SER A 424 -22.26 -0.14 23.37
C SER A 424 -22.79 1.20 22.88
N ALA A 425 -22.36 2.31 23.49
CA ALA A 425 -22.69 3.67 23.05
C ALA A 425 -21.82 4.19 21.89
N GLY A 426 -20.91 3.36 21.37
CA GLY A 426 -20.06 3.70 20.23
C GLY A 426 -18.79 4.50 20.58
N VAL A 427 -18.45 4.63 21.87
CA VAL A 427 -17.20 5.24 22.32
C VAL A 427 -16.09 4.19 22.33
N ALA A 428 -14.91 4.55 21.79
CA ALA A 428 -13.75 3.67 21.83
C ALA A 428 -13.10 3.72 23.22
N VAL A 429 -13.10 2.59 23.91
CA VAL A 429 -12.58 2.47 25.26
C VAL A 429 -11.59 1.31 25.35
N PHE A 430 -10.55 1.48 26.13
CA PHE A 430 -9.43 0.55 26.23
C PHE A 430 -9.11 0.25 27.70
N PRO A 431 -8.73 -1.01 28.02
CA PRO A 431 -8.43 -1.42 29.38
C PRO A 431 -7.07 -0.93 29.90
N THR A 432 -6.18 -0.47 29.01
CA THR A 432 -4.84 0.02 29.38
C THR A 432 -4.52 1.34 28.66
N ILE A 433 -3.55 2.06 29.18
CA ILE A 433 -3.05 3.31 28.59
C ILE A 433 -2.33 3.01 27.28
N GLU A 434 -1.57 1.92 27.26
CA GLU A 434 -0.82 1.49 26.09
C GLU A 434 -1.76 1.15 24.92
N ALA A 435 -2.88 0.48 25.17
CA ALA A 435 -3.90 0.18 24.16
C ALA A 435 -4.55 1.46 23.62
N ALA A 436 -4.89 2.40 24.50
CA ALA A 436 -5.43 3.70 24.09
C ALA A 436 -4.41 4.53 23.26
N ALA A 437 -3.13 4.47 23.64
CA ALA A 437 -2.05 5.11 22.87
C ALA A 437 -1.81 4.45 21.51
N ARG A 438 -1.91 3.10 21.40
CA ARG A 438 -1.89 2.39 20.12
C ARG A 438 -3.08 2.80 19.24
N ALA A 439 -4.27 2.92 19.81
CA ALA A 439 -5.45 3.39 19.10
C ALA A 439 -5.29 4.82 18.56
N ALA A 440 -4.71 5.74 19.34
CA ALA A 440 -4.36 7.08 18.87
C ALA A 440 -3.35 7.02 17.72
N SER A 441 -2.31 6.19 17.86
CA SER A 441 -1.32 5.94 16.80
C SER A 441 -1.96 5.37 15.51
N ALA A 442 -2.92 4.46 15.63
CA ALA A 442 -3.64 3.90 14.48
C ALA A 442 -4.42 4.98 13.71
N LEU A 443 -5.08 5.91 14.41
CA LEU A 443 -5.75 7.06 13.79
C LEU A 443 -4.76 7.99 13.08
N ILE A 444 -3.59 8.24 13.68
CA ILE A 444 -2.54 9.08 13.10
C ILE A 444 -1.95 8.40 11.86
N ARG A 445 -1.67 7.10 11.91
CA ARG A 445 -1.18 6.33 10.76
C ARG A 445 -2.20 6.31 9.63
N ASP A 446 -3.49 6.04 9.92
CA ASP A 446 -4.58 6.10 8.93
C ASP A 446 -4.69 7.50 8.30
N ARG A 447 -4.54 8.56 9.08
CA ARG A 447 -4.51 9.93 8.56
C ARG A 447 -3.31 10.15 7.64
N ARG A 448 -2.08 9.81 8.09
CA ARG A 448 -0.84 9.99 7.30
C ARG A 448 -0.90 9.24 5.97
N THR A 449 -1.40 8.00 5.98
CA THR A 449 -1.55 7.21 4.74
C THR A 449 -2.56 7.82 3.79
N ARG A 450 -3.68 8.35 4.31
CA ARG A 450 -4.68 9.06 3.49
C ARG A 450 -4.15 10.40 2.94
N GLU A 451 -3.36 11.14 3.72
CA GLU A 451 -2.74 12.37 3.25
C GLU A 451 -1.68 12.11 2.19
N ALA A 452 -0.81 11.13 2.41
CA ALA A 452 0.18 10.71 1.41
C ALA A 452 -0.48 10.27 0.08
N ALA A 453 -1.64 9.61 0.16
CA ALA A 453 -2.41 9.24 -1.02
C ALA A 453 -3.09 10.43 -1.73
N ARG A 454 -3.17 11.59 -1.07
CA ARG A 454 -3.75 12.84 -1.60
C ARG A 454 -2.70 13.88 -1.98
N GLU A 455 -1.46 13.68 -1.55
CA GLU A 455 -0.37 14.59 -1.83
C GLU A 455 -0.12 14.65 -3.33
N LEU A 456 -0.25 15.87 -3.90
CA LEU A 456 0.02 16.11 -5.30
C LEU A 456 1.51 16.46 -5.41
N PRO A 457 2.30 15.70 -6.19
CA PRO A 457 3.68 16.07 -6.45
C PRO A 457 3.72 17.40 -7.22
N PRO A 458 4.83 18.16 -7.09
CA PRO A 458 5.01 19.39 -7.86
C PRO A 458 4.90 19.08 -9.35
N SER A 459 4.37 20.03 -10.13
CA SER A 459 4.16 19.89 -11.58
C SER A 459 5.48 19.68 -12.38
N THR A 460 6.62 19.94 -11.74
CA THR A 460 7.94 19.75 -12.36
C THR A 460 8.34 18.29 -12.36
N VAL A 461 8.30 17.64 -13.51
CA VAL A 461 8.80 16.27 -13.70
C VAL A 461 10.32 16.31 -13.78
N LEU A 462 11.01 15.46 -13.01
CA LEU A 462 12.44 15.27 -13.20
C LEU A 462 12.67 14.60 -14.55
N SER A 463 13.22 15.37 -15.48
CA SER A 463 13.61 14.83 -16.80
C SER A 463 14.87 14.00 -16.63
N ILE A 464 14.71 12.69 -16.65
CA ILE A 464 15.83 11.74 -16.70
C ILE A 464 15.98 11.30 -18.14
N ALA A 465 17.10 11.65 -18.75
CA ALA A 465 17.50 11.18 -20.09
C ALA A 465 18.72 10.26 -19.97
N PRO A 466 18.54 9.03 -19.44
CA PRO A 466 19.66 8.15 -19.19
C PRO A 466 20.21 7.56 -20.50
N ASP A 467 21.52 7.34 -20.55
CA ASP A 467 22.18 6.61 -21.64
C ASP A 467 22.00 5.10 -21.42
N ARG A 468 20.77 4.60 -21.70
CA ARG A 468 20.42 3.19 -21.52
C ARG A 468 21.26 2.26 -22.38
N GLU A 469 21.66 2.72 -23.56
CA GLU A 469 22.44 1.92 -24.50
C GLU A 469 23.88 1.69 -23.99
N ARG A 470 24.46 2.69 -23.38
CA ARG A 470 25.77 2.57 -22.72
C ARG A 470 25.72 1.59 -21.56
N VAL A 471 24.68 1.68 -20.71
CA VAL A 471 24.50 0.75 -19.58
C VAL A 471 24.30 -0.67 -20.10
N ARG A 472 23.44 -0.88 -21.11
CA ARG A 472 23.20 -2.22 -21.66
C ARG A 472 24.49 -2.88 -22.14
N ARG A 473 25.28 -2.17 -22.94
CA ARG A 473 26.59 -2.70 -23.43
C ARG A 473 27.53 -3.04 -22.30
N LEU A 474 27.61 -2.19 -21.28
CA LEU A 474 28.47 -2.46 -20.13
C LEU A 474 28.04 -3.72 -19.37
N LEU A 475 26.74 -3.93 -19.16
CA LEU A 475 26.23 -5.15 -18.53
C LEU A 475 26.47 -6.40 -19.38
N GLU A 476 26.36 -6.28 -20.70
CA GLU A 476 26.71 -7.35 -21.65
C GLU A 476 28.19 -7.71 -21.57
N ASP A 477 29.09 -6.72 -21.53
CA ASP A 477 30.55 -6.92 -21.40
C ASP A 477 30.91 -7.64 -20.10
N VAL A 478 30.29 -7.24 -18.97
CA VAL A 478 30.47 -7.86 -17.65
C VAL A 478 30.05 -9.33 -17.70
N ARG A 479 28.89 -9.64 -18.30
CA ARG A 479 28.43 -11.05 -18.45
C ARG A 479 29.35 -11.85 -19.40
N ALA A 480 29.78 -11.26 -20.50
CA ALA A 480 30.69 -11.93 -21.42
C ALA A 480 32.04 -12.28 -20.74
N ALA A 481 32.44 -11.50 -19.75
CA ALA A 481 33.60 -11.81 -18.89
C ALA A 481 33.31 -12.86 -17.78
N GLY A 482 32.08 -13.42 -17.73
CA GLY A 482 31.66 -14.40 -16.72
C GLY A 482 31.50 -13.81 -15.33
N ARG A 483 31.28 -12.49 -15.22
CA ARG A 483 31.11 -11.79 -13.94
C ARG A 483 29.65 -11.51 -13.63
N SER A 484 29.32 -11.48 -12.34
CA SER A 484 28.00 -11.12 -11.81
C SER A 484 28.01 -9.79 -11.02
N SER A 485 29.16 -9.11 -10.96
CA SER A 485 29.34 -7.82 -10.33
C SER A 485 30.23 -6.90 -11.17
N LEU A 486 29.92 -5.62 -11.10
CA LEU A 486 30.68 -4.56 -11.73
C LEU A 486 31.85 -4.16 -10.83
N THR A 487 32.95 -3.73 -11.45
CA THR A 487 34.02 -3.02 -10.76
C THR A 487 33.55 -1.60 -10.41
N GLU A 488 34.26 -0.91 -9.52
CA GLU A 488 33.85 0.41 -9.03
C GLU A 488 33.78 1.47 -10.14
N ASP A 489 34.76 1.43 -11.07
CA ASP A 489 34.79 2.30 -12.26
C ASP A 489 33.62 2.01 -13.23
N GLU A 490 33.27 0.72 -13.40
CA GLU A 490 32.09 0.32 -14.19
C GLU A 490 30.78 0.75 -13.51
N ALA A 491 30.67 0.57 -12.18
CA ALA A 491 29.52 1.02 -11.40
C ALA A 491 29.37 2.55 -11.47
N ALA A 492 30.47 3.30 -11.34
CA ALA A 492 30.48 4.76 -11.50
C ALA A 492 30.02 5.18 -12.91
N ALA A 493 30.39 4.42 -13.96
CA ALA A 493 29.92 4.69 -15.32
C ALA A 493 28.42 4.47 -15.49
N VAL A 494 27.85 3.45 -14.84
CA VAL A 494 26.38 3.22 -14.77
C VAL A 494 25.69 4.39 -14.07
N LEU A 495 26.21 4.79 -12.89
CA LEU A 495 25.65 5.91 -12.14
C LEU A 495 25.71 7.22 -12.96
N ALA A 496 26.81 7.48 -13.64
CA ALA A 496 26.98 8.65 -14.50
C ALA A 496 26.00 8.65 -15.68
N ALA A 497 25.71 7.49 -16.28
CA ALA A 497 24.71 7.34 -17.34
C ALA A 497 23.28 7.71 -16.88
N TYR A 498 23.03 7.64 -15.58
CA TYR A 498 21.79 8.09 -14.92
C TYR A 498 21.90 9.48 -14.28
N GLY A 499 23.06 10.14 -14.45
CA GLY A 499 23.28 11.50 -13.94
C GLY A 499 23.55 11.57 -12.44
N ILE A 500 23.98 10.48 -11.82
CA ILE A 500 24.52 10.48 -10.45
C ILE A 500 26.02 10.66 -10.53
N THR A 501 26.54 11.78 -10.02
CA THR A 501 27.95 12.13 -10.12
C THR A 501 28.80 11.33 -9.15
N SER A 502 29.89 10.74 -9.65
CA SER A 502 30.93 10.09 -8.84
C SER A 502 32.19 10.94 -8.75
N ALA A 503 33.01 10.71 -7.74
CA ALA A 503 34.30 11.40 -7.63
C ALA A 503 35.21 11.03 -8.82
N PRO A 504 35.92 12.00 -9.40
CA PRO A 504 36.85 11.75 -10.52
C PRO A 504 37.87 10.67 -10.15
N ALA A 505 37.99 9.64 -11.00
CA ALA A 505 38.87 8.50 -10.78
C ALA A 505 39.49 8.02 -12.09
N GLU A 506 40.66 7.41 -12.01
CA GLU A 506 41.38 6.79 -13.13
C GLU A 506 41.85 5.37 -12.75
N VAL A 507 41.69 4.45 -13.69
CA VAL A 507 42.21 3.09 -13.56
C VAL A 507 43.70 3.04 -13.88
N ALA A 508 44.44 2.29 -13.11
CA ALA A 508 45.87 2.08 -13.30
C ALA A 508 46.20 0.60 -13.19
N ALA A 509 46.94 0.03 -14.16
CA ALA A 509 47.32 -1.36 -14.19
C ALA A 509 48.43 -1.71 -13.17
N GLY A 510 49.20 -0.70 -12.75
CA GLY A 510 50.33 -0.90 -11.84
C GLY A 510 50.70 0.33 -11.04
N PRO A 511 51.69 0.22 -10.13
CA PRO A 511 52.06 1.31 -9.22
C PRO A 511 52.54 2.58 -9.94
N ASP A 512 53.27 2.47 -11.06
CA ASP A 512 53.74 3.62 -11.82
C ASP A 512 52.63 4.36 -12.52
N GLU A 513 51.66 3.64 -13.10
CA GLU A 513 50.47 4.22 -13.67
C GLU A 513 49.58 4.89 -12.61
N ALA A 514 49.51 4.26 -11.41
CA ALA A 514 48.78 4.85 -10.28
C ALA A 514 49.38 6.19 -9.84
N ALA A 515 50.71 6.30 -9.79
CA ALA A 515 51.40 7.56 -9.52
C ALA A 515 51.14 8.59 -10.60
N ALA A 516 51.15 8.19 -11.87
CA ALA A 516 50.86 9.09 -13.00
C ALA A 516 49.42 9.57 -13.00
N ALA A 517 48.43 8.70 -12.68
CA ALA A 517 47.04 9.02 -12.50
C ALA A 517 46.86 10.06 -11.36
N ALA A 518 47.51 9.84 -10.21
CA ALA A 518 47.48 10.78 -9.09
C ALA A 518 47.98 12.17 -9.46
N ALA A 519 49.06 12.26 -10.27
CA ALA A 519 49.56 13.55 -10.77
C ALA A 519 48.54 14.30 -11.65
N ARG A 520 47.73 13.56 -12.47
CA ARG A 520 46.71 14.16 -13.32
C ARG A 520 45.46 14.57 -12.53
N LEU A 521 45.03 13.76 -11.58
CA LEU A 521 43.87 14.04 -10.76
C LEU A 521 44.07 15.16 -9.76
N GLY A 522 45.31 15.40 -9.37
CA GLY A 522 45.73 16.38 -8.36
C GLY A 522 45.51 15.87 -6.91
N PRO A 523 46.62 15.74 -6.14
CA PRO A 523 46.52 15.28 -4.74
C PRO A 523 45.73 16.27 -3.86
N PRO A 524 45.17 15.82 -2.74
CA PRO A 524 45.23 14.45 -2.22
C PRO A 524 44.31 13.48 -2.99
N VAL A 525 44.79 12.23 -3.10
CA VAL A 525 44.02 11.13 -3.74
C VAL A 525 43.82 9.96 -2.79
N VAL A 526 42.84 9.13 -3.16
CA VAL A 526 42.58 7.80 -2.55
C VAL A 526 43.03 6.74 -3.53
N LEU A 527 43.75 5.75 -3.04
CA LEU A 527 44.13 4.55 -3.79
C LEU A 527 43.24 3.40 -3.35
N LYS A 528 42.58 2.74 -4.30
CA LYS A 528 41.75 1.57 -4.07
C LYS A 528 42.24 0.42 -4.94
N ILE A 529 42.18 -0.81 -4.39
CA ILE A 529 42.37 -1.99 -5.21
C ILE A 529 41.20 -2.16 -6.20
N ARG A 530 41.50 -2.47 -7.44
CA ARG A 530 40.53 -2.88 -8.44
C ARG A 530 40.39 -4.37 -8.51
N SER A 531 39.26 -4.92 -8.13
CA SER A 531 38.98 -6.36 -8.10
C SER A 531 37.51 -6.63 -8.30
N PRO A 532 37.12 -7.56 -9.20
CA PRO A 532 35.73 -7.98 -9.35
C PRO A 532 35.26 -8.89 -8.22
N ASP A 533 36.18 -9.44 -7.43
CA ASP A 533 35.91 -10.42 -6.39
C ASP A 533 35.80 -9.78 -4.98
N LEU A 534 36.14 -8.49 -4.83
CA LEU A 534 36.17 -7.78 -3.54
C LEU A 534 35.03 -6.77 -3.42
N VAL A 535 34.07 -7.08 -2.58
CA VAL A 535 32.98 -6.14 -2.21
C VAL A 535 33.44 -5.18 -1.10
N HIS A 536 34.05 -5.70 -0.03
CA HIS A 536 34.51 -4.91 1.12
C HIS A 536 36.03 -4.73 1.08
N LYS A 537 36.52 -3.78 0.30
CA LYS A 537 37.93 -3.51 0.08
C LYS A 537 38.69 -3.12 1.35
N THR A 538 38.04 -2.43 2.26
CA THR A 538 38.59 -1.93 3.52
C THR A 538 39.05 -3.06 4.44
N ASP A 539 38.33 -4.20 4.45
CA ASP A 539 38.63 -5.33 5.36
C ASP A 539 39.97 -6.01 5.07
N VAL A 540 40.40 -5.93 3.81
CA VAL A 540 41.70 -6.47 3.36
C VAL A 540 42.76 -5.38 3.22
N GLY A 541 42.46 -4.15 3.67
CA GLY A 541 43.37 -3.00 3.49
C GLY A 541 43.54 -2.59 2.04
N GLY A 542 42.51 -2.79 1.22
CA GLY A 542 42.45 -2.42 -0.20
C GLY A 542 42.08 -0.95 -0.47
N VAL A 543 42.07 -0.08 0.55
CA VAL A 543 41.86 1.35 0.45
C VAL A 543 42.89 2.09 1.27
N VAL A 544 43.55 3.11 0.67
CA VAL A 544 44.48 4.03 1.34
C VAL A 544 44.09 5.47 1.04
N LEU A 545 43.88 6.23 2.09
CA LEU A 545 43.46 7.67 2.04
C LEU A 545 44.69 8.58 2.19
N ASP A 546 44.48 9.85 1.96
CA ASP A 546 45.41 10.94 2.27
C ASP A 546 46.78 10.83 1.58
N LEU A 547 46.76 10.40 0.30
CA LEU A 547 47.98 10.30 -0.48
C LEU A 547 48.26 11.64 -1.19
N ASP A 548 49.23 12.41 -0.70
CA ASP A 548 49.51 13.79 -1.11
C ASP A 548 50.58 13.89 -2.23
N THR A 549 51.26 12.80 -2.58
CA THR A 549 52.27 12.81 -3.64
C THR A 549 52.20 11.56 -4.53
N PRO A 550 52.59 11.67 -5.80
CA PRO A 550 52.66 10.52 -6.69
C PRO A 550 53.56 9.40 -6.19
N ASP A 551 54.68 9.71 -5.52
CA ASP A 551 55.58 8.71 -4.94
C ASP A 551 54.94 7.98 -3.74
N ALA A 552 54.14 8.68 -2.91
CA ALA A 552 53.36 8.04 -1.86
C ALA A 552 52.31 7.09 -2.43
N VAL A 553 51.70 7.44 -3.59
CA VAL A 553 50.73 6.56 -4.29
C VAL A 553 51.43 5.32 -4.82
N ARG A 554 52.63 5.43 -5.43
CA ARG A 554 53.42 4.29 -5.89
C ARG A 554 53.75 3.33 -4.74
N ALA A 555 54.28 3.86 -3.66
CA ALA A 555 54.66 3.08 -2.50
C ALA A 555 53.44 2.36 -1.85
N ALA A 556 52.29 3.10 -1.76
CA ALA A 556 51.02 2.53 -1.29
C ALA A 556 50.51 1.42 -2.19
N ALA A 557 50.60 1.58 -3.52
CA ALA A 557 50.17 0.57 -4.48
C ALA A 557 51.01 -0.72 -4.39
N GLU A 558 52.34 -0.58 -4.27
CA GLU A 558 53.26 -1.70 -4.06
C GLU A 558 52.93 -2.47 -2.75
N ALA A 559 52.77 -1.73 -1.65
CA ALA A 559 52.46 -2.29 -0.35
C ALA A 559 51.07 -2.99 -0.33
N MET A 560 50.06 -2.38 -1.00
CA MET A 560 48.72 -2.94 -1.13
C MET A 560 48.73 -4.22 -1.95
N ALA A 561 49.40 -4.26 -3.10
CA ALA A 561 49.55 -5.46 -3.92
C ALA A 561 50.19 -6.61 -3.17
N ALA A 562 51.31 -6.34 -2.47
CA ALA A 562 52.00 -7.34 -1.65
C ALA A 562 51.15 -7.85 -0.49
N ARG A 563 50.37 -7.00 0.13
CA ARG A 563 49.43 -7.36 1.22
C ARG A 563 48.32 -8.26 0.72
N ILE A 564 47.64 -7.92 -0.38
CA ILE A 564 46.53 -8.68 -0.91
C ILE A 564 47.02 -10.05 -1.43
N ALA A 565 48.12 -10.10 -2.11
CA ALA A 565 48.75 -11.38 -2.55
C ALA A 565 49.05 -12.32 -1.37
N ARG A 566 49.34 -11.78 -0.21
CA ARG A 566 49.62 -12.58 1.02
C ARG A 566 48.32 -12.97 1.75
N LEU A 567 47.38 -12.05 1.93
CA LEU A 567 46.15 -12.24 2.77
C LEU A 567 45.04 -12.94 2.03
N ALA A 568 44.94 -12.72 0.73
CA ALA A 568 43.85 -13.20 -0.11
C ALA A 568 44.31 -13.64 -1.50
N PRO A 569 45.18 -14.65 -1.59
CA PRO A 569 45.85 -15.08 -2.84
C PRO A 569 44.89 -15.62 -3.90
N ALA A 570 43.65 -15.97 -3.54
CA ALA A 570 42.64 -16.44 -4.48
C ALA A 570 41.86 -15.30 -5.17
N ILE A 571 42.02 -14.05 -4.71
CA ILE A 571 41.30 -12.90 -5.26
C ILE A 571 41.99 -12.38 -6.51
N ARG A 572 41.24 -12.21 -7.60
CA ARG A 572 41.73 -11.58 -8.83
C ARG A 572 41.88 -10.08 -8.61
N THR A 573 43.02 -9.54 -8.88
CA THR A 573 43.29 -8.10 -8.88
C THR A 573 43.53 -7.63 -10.29
N GLU A 574 42.90 -6.52 -10.68
CA GLU A 574 42.97 -5.93 -12.01
C GLU A 574 43.63 -4.54 -11.97
N GLY A 575 44.55 -4.33 -11.03
CA GLY A 575 45.23 -3.06 -10.83
C GLY A 575 44.60 -2.22 -9.74
N PHE A 576 44.59 -0.93 -9.94
CA PHE A 576 44.20 0.05 -8.94
C PHE A 576 43.20 1.05 -9.53
N LEU A 577 42.36 1.63 -8.66
CA LEU A 577 41.58 2.82 -8.93
C LEU A 577 42.18 3.98 -8.12
N VAL A 578 42.63 5.01 -8.78
CA VAL A 578 43.09 6.25 -8.15
C VAL A 578 41.97 7.25 -8.24
N GLN A 579 41.52 7.75 -7.11
CA GLN A 579 40.37 8.62 -7.03
C GLN A 579 40.73 9.93 -6.33
N ARG A 580 40.26 11.05 -6.85
CA ARG A 580 40.40 12.34 -6.20
C ARG A 580 39.72 12.34 -4.84
N GLN A 581 40.44 12.71 -3.79
CA GLN A 581 39.86 12.73 -2.43
C GLN A 581 38.93 13.94 -2.28
N ILE A 582 37.69 13.67 -1.94
CA ILE A 582 36.70 14.70 -1.73
C ILE A 582 36.63 15.02 -0.23
N ARG A 583 36.97 16.29 0.11
CA ARG A 583 36.84 16.83 1.45
C ARG A 583 35.88 17.99 1.41
N ARG A 584 34.67 17.82 1.97
CA ARG A 584 33.68 18.88 2.08
C ARG A 584 33.36 19.12 3.55
N ALA A 585 33.72 20.32 4.04
CA ALA A 585 33.40 20.69 5.43
C ALA A 585 31.89 20.70 5.65
N GLY A 586 31.45 20.04 6.72
CA GLY A 586 30.05 19.97 7.09
C GLY A 586 29.20 19.01 6.25
N ALA A 587 29.78 18.31 5.25
CA ALA A 587 29.06 17.28 4.50
C ALA A 587 28.67 16.08 5.37
N ARG A 588 27.68 15.34 4.91
CA ARG A 588 27.20 14.10 5.54
C ARG A 588 27.41 12.92 4.62
N GLU A 589 27.85 11.83 5.20
CA GLU A 589 27.93 10.55 4.52
C GLU A 589 26.58 9.87 4.62
N LEU A 590 26.01 9.58 3.49
CA LEU A 590 24.71 8.93 3.31
C LEU A 590 24.91 7.62 2.57
N VAL A 591 23.91 6.77 2.65
CA VAL A 591 23.83 5.56 1.83
C VAL A 591 22.53 5.54 1.05
N ILE A 592 22.61 5.22 -0.24
CA ILE A 592 21.47 4.87 -1.08
C ILE A 592 21.69 3.50 -1.67
N ARG A 593 20.68 2.65 -1.59
CA ARG A 593 20.78 1.26 -2.05
C ARG A 593 19.60 0.84 -2.89
N LEU A 594 19.89 0.04 -3.89
CA LEU A 594 18.93 -0.83 -4.55
C LEU A 594 19.15 -2.25 -4.01
N GLY A 595 18.11 -2.84 -3.45
CA GLY A 595 18.10 -4.22 -2.99
C GLY A 595 16.96 -4.99 -3.64
N ARG A 596 16.79 -6.25 -3.23
CA ARG A 596 15.70 -7.08 -3.70
C ARG A 596 15.06 -7.87 -2.55
N ASP A 597 13.79 -7.64 -2.33
CA ASP A 597 12.97 -8.46 -1.44
C ASP A 597 12.39 -9.65 -2.20
N ALA A 598 12.34 -10.81 -1.56
CA ALA A 598 11.85 -12.04 -2.19
C ALA A 598 10.38 -11.93 -2.64
N LEU A 599 9.56 -11.17 -1.90
CA LEU A 599 8.15 -11.00 -2.18
C LEU A 599 7.87 -9.80 -3.09
N PHE A 600 8.40 -8.61 -2.76
CA PHE A 600 8.06 -7.37 -3.45
C PHE A 600 9.03 -6.99 -4.58
N GLY A 601 10.12 -7.75 -4.76
CA GLY A 601 11.10 -7.44 -5.80
C GLY A 601 12.02 -6.27 -5.43
N PRO A 602 12.36 -5.35 -6.35
CA PRO A 602 13.30 -4.28 -6.09
C PRO A 602 12.86 -3.35 -4.96
N THR A 603 13.81 -2.93 -4.15
CA THR A 603 13.63 -1.99 -3.03
C THR A 603 14.67 -0.89 -3.12
N ILE A 604 14.27 0.33 -2.74
CA ILE A 604 15.20 1.46 -2.56
C ILE A 604 15.30 1.74 -1.07
N SER A 605 16.53 1.86 -0.56
CA SER A 605 16.76 2.26 0.82
C SER A 605 17.66 3.49 0.91
N PHE A 606 17.45 4.27 1.97
CA PHE A 606 18.17 5.49 2.29
C PHE A 606 18.48 5.54 3.78
N GLY A 607 19.67 6.02 4.12
CA GLY A 607 20.05 6.19 5.52
C GLY A 607 21.40 6.87 5.73
N GLN A 608 21.88 6.79 6.97
CA GLN A 608 23.20 7.25 7.32
C GLN A 608 24.25 6.30 6.73
N GLY A 609 25.23 6.85 6.02
CA GLY A 609 26.31 6.12 5.37
C GLY A 609 27.61 6.08 6.18
N GLY A 610 28.67 5.64 5.50
CA GLY A 610 30.01 5.49 6.07
C GLY A 610 30.15 4.23 6.93
N THR A 611 31.18 4.18 7.80
CA THR A 611 31.49 3.02 8.65
C THR A 611 30.46 2.75 9.75
N ALA A 612 29.54 3.68 10.00
CA ALA A 612 28.52 3.57 11.04
C ALA A 612 27.24 2.84 10.60
N VAL A 613 27.13 2.41 9.35
CA VAL A 613 25.88 1.83 8.78
C VAL A 613 25.39 0.63 9.59
N GLY A 614 26.26 -0.30 9.94
CA GLY A 614 25.90 -1.50 10.71
C GLY A 614 25.52 -1.24 12.17
N VAL A 615 25.98 -0.14 12.76
CA VAL A 615 25.74 0.20 14.17
C VAL A 615 24.55 1.13 14.36
N ALA A 616 24.34 2.08 13.43
CA ALA A 616 23.33 3.12 13.57
C ALA A 616 21.91 2.66 13.26
N ALA A 617 21.73 1.62 12.45
CA ALA A 617 20.45 1.07 11.98
C ALA A 617 19.43 2.15 11.55
N ASP A 618 19.92 3.30 11.00
CA ASP A 618 19.10 4.41 10.55
C ASP A 618 18.83 4.30 9.05
N ILE A 619 17.99 3.35 8.69
CA ILE A 619 17.63 3.06 7.30
C ILE A 619 16.11 3.08 7.15
N ALA A 620 15.62 3.71 6.09
CA ALA A 620 14.25 3.61 5.62
C ALA A 620 14.23 2.96 4.23
N ALA A 621 13.13 2.26 3.92
CA ALA A 621 12.94 1.59 2.63
C ALA A 621 11.67 2.05 1.93
N ASP A 622 11.65 1.95 0.59
CA ASP A 622 10.48 2.13 -0.26
C ASP A 622 10.59 1.26 -1.52
N LEU A 623 9.52 1.21 -2.32
CA LEU A 623 9.47 0.44 -3.57
C LEU A 623 9.61 1.35 -4.79
N PRO A 624 10.42 0.97 -5.80
CA PRO A 624 10.40 1.66 -7.09
C PRO A 624 9.06 1.43 -7.83
N PRO A 625 8.64 2.37 -8.71
CA PRO A 625 9.31 3.62 -9.05
C PRO A 625 9.07 4.73 -8.01
N LEU A 626 10.08 5.58 -7.80
CA LEU A 626 9.97 6.78 -6.97
C LEU A 626 9.78 8.03 -7.84
N ASN A 627 9.00 8.97 -7.32
CA ASN A 627 9.01 10.38 -7.74
C ASN A 627 9.64 11.25 -6.64
N ARG A 628 9.74 12.57 -6.85
CA ARG A 628 10.34 13.49 -5.87
C ARG A 628 9.64 13.48 -4.52
N ALA A 629 8.30 13.45 -4.48
CA ALA A 629 7.53 13.44 -3.24
C ALA A 629 7.82 12.17 -2.42
N LEU A 630 7.88 11.02 -3.08
CA LEU A 630 8.20 9.74 -2.45
C LEU A 630 9.65 9.68 -1.96
N ALA A 631 10.60 10.21 -2.74
CA ALA A 631 11.98 10.32 -2.31
C ALA A 631 12.11 11.23 -1.08
N ALA A 632 11.43 12.37 -1.06
CA ALA A 632 11.38 13.26 0.10
C ALA A 632 10.77 12.56 1.34
N SER A 633 9.68 11.82 1.16
CA SER A 633 9.06 11.01 2.23
C SER A 633 10.00 9.91 2.73
N LEU A 634 10.75 9.25 1.85
CA LEU A 634 11.75 8.24 2.21
C LEU A 634 12.83 8.84 3.10
N VAL A 635 13.42 9.97 2.69
CA VAL A 635 14.43 10.70 3.47
C VAL A 635 13.89 11.13 4.83
N ALA A 636 12.67 11.70 4.87
CA ALA A 636 12.07 12.22 6.11
C ALA A 636 11.83 11.15 7.20
N ARG A 637 11.78 9.88 6.83
CA ARG A 637 11.59 8.75 7.77
C ARG A 637 12.85 8.34 8.51
N THR A 638 14.01 8.89 8.15
CA THR A 638 15.29 8.61 8.82
C THR A 638 15.63 9.63 9.89
N ARG A 639 16.42 9.21 10.87
CA ARG A 639 16.93 10.14 11.90
C ARG A 639 17.93 11.13 11.31
N VAL A 640 18.71 10.71 10.31
CA VAL A 640 19.69 11.57 9.63
C VAL A 640 19.01 12.76 8.95
N ALA A 641 17.75 12.67 8.55
CA ALA A 641 16.99 13.75 7.95
C ALA A 641 17.00 15.06 8.80
N ARG A 642 17.04 14.92 10.13
CA ARG A 642 17.13 16.08 11.04
C ARG A 642 18.47 16.81 10.91
N LEU A 643 19.53 16.07 10.61
CA LEU A 643 20.88 16.65 10.44
C LEU A 643 21.04 17.33 9.08
N LEU A 644 20.19 16.98 8.09
CA LEU A 644 20.21 17.59 6.75
C LEU A 644 19.61 19.00 6.74
N ALA A 645 18.81 19.34 7.74
CA ALA A 645 18.18 20.68 7.84
C ALA A 645 19.17 21.81 8.16
N GLY A 646 20.40 21.48 8.53
CA GLY A 646 21.34 22.41 9.10
C GLY A 646 21.14 22.59 10.61
N PHE A 647 22.20 22.76 11.36
CA PHE A 647 22.14 22.96 12.81
C PHE A 647 23.34 23.80 13.25
N ARG A 648 23.09 24.89 14.00
CA ARG A 648 24.09 25.87 14.44
C ARG A 648 24.92 26.41 13.25
N ASP A 649 26.23 26.21 13.23
CA ASP A 649 27.14 26.71 12.21
C ASP A 649 27.23 25.85 10.92
N HIS A 650 26.45 24.74 10.87
CA HIS A 650 26.39 23.87 9.70
C HIS A 650 25.30 24.33 8.73
N ARG A 651 25.68 24.65 7.48
CA ARG A 651 24.74 24.97 6.40
C ARG A 651 23.81 23.80 6.13
N ALA A 652 22.58 24.10 5.71
CA ALA A 652 21.66 23.10 5.22
C ALA A 652 22.25 22.38 4.00
N ILE A 653 22.01 21.07 3.95
CA ILE A 653 22.42 20.21 2.84
C ILE A 653 21.39 20.32 1.72
N ASP A 654 21.86 20.23 0.48
CA ASP A 654 20.97 20.19 -0.69
C ASP A 654 20.17 18.89 -0.69
N ARG A 655 18.93 18.97 -0.19
CA ARG A 655 18.01 17.83 -0.12
C ARG A 655 17.48 17.44 -1.50
N GLU A 656 17.31 18.41 -2.40
CA GLU A 656 16.81 18.12 -3.74
C GLU A 656 17.79 17.24 -4.50
N ALA A 657 19.08 17.46 -4.38
CA ALA A 657 20.09 16.60 -4.96
C ALA A 657 20.04 15.17 -4.42
N ILE A 658 19.69 14.99 -3.13
CA ILE A 658 19.48 13.65 -2.53
C ILE A 658 18.22 12.99 -3.14
N HIS A 659 17.11 13.74 -3.22
CA HIS A 659 15.86 13.23 -3.79
C HIS A 659 16.05 12.83 -5.26
N GLU A 660 16.78 13.65 -6.03
CA GLU A 660 17.11 13.33 -7.42
C GLU A 660 17.95 12.06 -7.55
N ALA A 661 18.98 11.89 -6.72
CA ALA A 661 19.80 10.69 -6.73
C ALA A 661 18.96 9.42 -6.46
N LEU A 662 18.03 9.47 -5.50
CA LEU A 662 17.12 8.39 -5.20
C LEU A 662 16.16 8.08 -6.37
N VAL A 663 15.59 9.10 -7.01
CA VAL A 663 14.71 8.93 -8.17
C VAL A 663 15.49 8.34 -9.36
N ARG A 664 16.73 8.77 -9.60
CA ARG A 664 17.60 8.26 -10.65
C ARG A 664 17.99 6.79 -10.42
N LEU A 665 18.34 6.43 -9.17
CA LEU A 665 18.61 5.04 -8.80
C LEU A 665 17.35 4.16 -8.93
N SER A 666 16.20 4.71 -8.56
CA SER A 666 14.91 4.05 -8.77
C SER A 666 14.61 3.80 -10.25
N GLN A 667 14.89 4.79 -11.12
CA GLN A 667 14.69 4.64 -12.57
C GLN A 667 15.64 3.57 -13.17
N LEU A 668 16.87 3.50 -12.66
CA LEU A 668 17.81 2.43 -13.05
C LEU A 668 17.21 1.04 -12.80
N SER A 669 16.57 0.83 -11.65
CA SER A 669 15.93 -0.46 -11.32
C SER A 669 14.70 -0.77 -12.17
N VAL A 670 14.01 0.26 -12.66
CA VAL A 670 12.85 0.11 -13.58
C VAL A 670 13.32 -0.29 -14.98
N ASP A 671 14.38 0.37 -15.47
CA ASP A 671 14.91 0.20 -16.82
C ASP A 671 15.71 -1.11 -16.99
N PHE A 672 16.35 -1.59 -15.90
CA PHE A 672 17.23 -2.78 -15.92
C PHE A 672 16.82 -3.78 -14.83
N PRO A 673 15.87 -4.68 -15.14
CA PRO A 673 15.42 -5.72 -14.20
C PRO A 673 16.52 -6.71 -13.81
N ASP A 674 17.58 -6.79 -14.56
CA ASP A 674 18.76 -7.63 -14.34
C ASP A 674 19.78 -7.02 -13.37
N ILE A 675 19.64 -5.77 -12.94
CA ILE A 675 20.37 -5.23 -11.80
C ILE A 675 19.68 -5.74 -10.52
N LEU A 676 20.37 -6.61 -9.80
CA LEU A 676 19.85 -7.27 -8.59
C LEU A 676 20.06 -6.41 -7.34
N ALA A 677 21.20 -5.72 -7.27
CA ALA A 677 21.55 -4.84 -6.17
C ALA A 677 22.48 -3.72 -6.64
N ALA A 678 22.39 -2.58 -5.98
CA ALA A 678 23.37 -1.50 -6.09
C ALA A 678 23.55 -0.85 -4.73
N ASP A 679 24.79 -0.57 -4.34
CA ASP A 679 25.15 0.13 -3.12
C ASP A 679 26.00 1.35 -3.48
N VAL A 680 25.56 2.52 -3.04
CA VAL A 680 26.32 3.78 -3.14
C VAL A 680 26.61 4.23 -1.71
N ASN A 681 27.78 3.93 -1.23
CA ASN A 681 28.18 4.16 0.16
C ASN A 681 29.70 4.41 0.29
N PRO A 682 30.11 5.65 0.64
CA PRO A 682 29.25 6.79 0.95
C PRO A 682 28.81 7.59 -0.26
N LEU A 683 27.58 8.12 -0.20
CA LEU A 683 27.12 9.26 -0.96
C LEU A 683 27.34 10.51 -0.10
N VAL A 684 28.30 11.33 -0.46
CA VAL A 684 28.63 12.55 0.29
C VAL A 684 27.71 13.67 -0.14
N ALA A 685 26.90 14.18 0.80
CA ALA A 685 25.93 15.25 0.59
C ALA A 685 26.39 16.54 1.29
N GLY A 686 26.40 17.64 0.56
CA GLY A 686 26.75 18.98 1.05
C GLY A 686 25.79 20.05 0.54
N PRO A 687 26.04 21.33 0.86
CA PRO A 687 25.25 22.46 0.33
C PRO A 687 25.29 22.56 -1.21
N ASP A 688 26.33 22.00 -1.83
CA ASP A 688 26.58 22.08 -3.27
C ASP A 688 26.19 20.81 -4.02
N GLY A 689 25.31 19.99 -3.42
CA GLY A 689 24.80 18.74 -4.01
C GLY A 689 25.45 17.48 -3.45
N VAL A 690 25.30 16.37 -4.19
CA VAL A 690 25.76 15.03 -3.80
C VAL A 690 26.86 14.51 -4.72
N ILE A 691 27.72 13.63 -4.17
CA ILE A 691 28.77 12.95 -4.94
C ILE A 691 28.99 11.55 -4.38
N ALA A 692 28.97 10.53 -5.22
CA ALA A 692 29.28 9.15 -4.84
C ALA A 692 30.79 8.95 -4.74
N LEU A 693 31.26 8.38 -3.64
CA LEU A 693 32.66 8.07 -3.43
C LEU A 693 32.96 6.58 -3.65
N ASP A 694 32.00 5.72 -3.41
CA ASP A 694 32.07 4.29 -3.68
C ASP A 694 30.75 3.78 -4.22
N ALA A 695 30.81 2.83 -5.15
CA ALA A 695 29.64 2.20 -5.74
C ALA A 695 29.94 0.76 -6.10
N TRP A 696 28.96 -0.10 -5.85
CA TRP A 696 28.93 -1.50 -6.22
C TRP A 696 27.60 -1.88 -6.84
N ILE A 697 27.62 -2.70 -7.90
CA ILE A 697 26.41 -3.16 -8.60
C ILE A 697 26.55 -4.66 -8.88
N ALA A 698 25.50 -5.42 -8.51
CA ALA A 698 25.37 -6.83 -8.84
C ALA A 698 24.30 -7.04 -9.92
N ILE A 699 24.55 -7.99 -10.82
CA ILE A 699 23.67 -8.29 -11.95
C ILE A 699 23.29 -9.77 -12.01
N ALA A 700 22.17 -10.06 -12.62
CA ALA A 700 21.75 -11.41 -12.94
C ALA A 700 22.68 -12.03 -13.98
N PRO A 701 22.96 -13.35 -13.89
CA PRO A 701 23.79 -14.04 -14.86
C PRO A 701 23.19 -14.03 -16.29
N GLU A 702 21.86 -13.97 -16.37
CA GLU A 702 21.13 -13.86 -17.63
C GLU A 702 20.34 -12.55 -17.69
N PRO A 703 20.16 -11.94 -18.89
CA PRO A 703 19.32 -10.78 -19.05
C PRO A 703 17.88 -11.06 -18.67
N LEU A 704 17.31 -10.16 -17.87
CA LEU A 704 15.89 -10.19 -17.54
C LEU A 704 15.17 -9.10 -18.35
N ALA A 705 13.93 -9.33 -18.71
CA ALA A 705 13.14 -8.39 -19.50
C ALA A 705 11.76 -8.11 -18.88
N GLY A 706 11.18 -6.98 -19.26
CA GLY A 706 9.84 -6.57 -18.84
C GLY A 706 9.80 -5.96 -17.44
N THR A 707 8.60 -5.54 -17.03
CA THR A 707 8.35 -4.84 -15.74
C THR A 707 7.75 -5.73 -14.66
N GLY A 708 7.65 -7.05 -14.90
CA GLY A 708 7.05 -8.01 -13.95
C GLY A 708 7.82 -8.18 -12.63
N HIS A 709 9.08 -7.73 -12.57
CA HIS A 709 9.88 -7.72 -11.36
C HIS A 709 9.43 -6.64 -10.36
N LEU A 710 8.73 -5.60 -10.81
CA LEU A 710 8.25 -4.50 -9.97
C LEU A 710 6.93 -4.87 -9.27
N ALA A 711 6.77 -4.46 -8.03
CA ALA A 711 5.52 -4.60 -7.28
C ALA A 711 4.49 -3.50 -7.58
N ILE A 712 4.94 -2.39 -8.18
CA ILE A 712 4.09 -1.27 -8.59
C ILE A 712 4.33 -1.03 -10.08
N ALA A 713 3.25 -0.90 -10.84
CA ALA A 713 3.33 -0.62 -12.27
C ALA A 713 4.04 0.71 -12.54
N PRO A 714 5.11 0.73 -13.33
CA PRO A 714 5.76 1.96 -13.72
C PRO A 714 4.90 2.75 -14.71
N TYR A 715 5.26 4.00 -14.93
CA TYR A 715 4.64 4.81 -15.98
C TYR A 715 4.85 4.16 -17.36
N PRO A 716 3.77 3.89 -18.11
CA PRO A 716 3.86 3.20 -19.41
C PRO A 716 4.29 4.17 -20.52
N ALA A 717 5.58 4.48 -20.56
CA ALA A 717 6.18 5.47 -21.46
C ALA A 717 6.07 5.05 -22.95
N GLU A 718 5.97 3.76 -23.23
CA GLU A 718 5.80 3.19 -24.58
C GLU A 718 4.47 3.57 -25.24
N ARG A 719 3.52 4.09 -24.45
CA ARG A 719 2.21 4.55 -24.95
C ARG A 719 2.17 6.03 -25.31
N VAL A 720 3.30 6.71 -25.24
CA VAL A 720 3.42 8.11 -25.67
C VAL A 720 3.46 8.16 -27.19
N THR A 721 2.48 8.82 -27.81
CA THR A 721 2.36 8.89 -29.27
C THR A 721 2.03 10.31 -29.70
N ALA A 722 2.76 10.81 -30.69
CA ALA A 722 2.46 12.09 -31.33
C ALA A 722 1.43 11.89 -32.46
N VAL A 723 0.38 12.70 -32.47
CA VAL A 723 -0.67 12.65 -33.50
C VAL A 723 -0.93 14.05 -34.06
N THR A 724 -1.36 14.11 -35.31
CA THR A 724 -1.77 15.38 -35.96
C THR A 724 -3.27 15.38 -36.12
N LEU A 725 -3.93 16.38 -35.57
CA LEU A 725 -5.37 16.59 -35.67
C LEU A 725 -5.77 17.08 -37.06
N ARG A 726 -7.08 17.02 -37.39
CA ARG A 726 -7.60 17.46 -38.70
C ARG A 726 -7.39 18.96 -38.98
N ASP A 727 -7.28 19.76 -37.92
CA ASP A 727 -6.98 21.20 -37.99
C ASP A 727 -5.49 21.53 -38.10
N GLY A 728 -4.62 20.48 -38.17
CA GLY A 728 -3.17 20.62 -38.30
C GLY A 728 -2.41 20.73 -36.96
N ARG A 729 -3.08 20.81 -35.81
CA ARG A 729 -2.43 20.82 -34.50
C ARG A 729 -1.71 19.48 -34.25
N LYS A 730 -0.48 19.57 -33.76
CA LYS A 730 0.29 18.41 -33.31
C LYS A 730 0.09 18.27 -31.80
N VAL A 731 -0.43 17.12 -31.37
CA VAL A 731 -0.69 16.83 -29.96
C VAL A 731 0.00 15.54 -29.57
N THR A 732 0.36 15.43 -28.30
CA THR A 732 0.93 14.20 -27.73
C THR A 732 -0.17 13.48 -26.94
N LEU A 733 -0.48 12.23 -27.33
CA LEU A 733 -1.29 11.33 -26.52
C LEU A 733 -0.36 10.59 -25.55
N ARG A 734 -0.63 10.67 -24.27
CA ARG A 734 0.15 9.99 -23.25
C ARG A 734 -0.67 9.62 -22.01
N PRO A 735 -0.27 8.58 -21.28
CA PRO A 735 -0.84 8.32 -19.96
C PRO A 735 -0.69 9.54 -19.04
N ILE A 736 -1.69 9.76 -18.20
CA ILE A 736 -1.66 10.82 -17.18
C ILE A 736 -0.63 10.49 -16.10
N ARG A 737 0.02 11.50 -15.55
CA ARG A 737 0.98 11.40 -14.43
C ARG A 737 0.43 12.09 -13.19
N PRO A 738 0.89 11.74 -11.98
CA PRO A 738 0.56 12.48 -10.76
C PRO A 738 0.88 13.98 -10.87
N GLU A 739 1.95 14.34 -11.57
CA GLU A 739 2.43 15.72 -11.80
C GLU A 739 1.49 16.54 -12.70
N ASP A 740 0.58 15.90 -13.42
CA ASP A 740 -0.40 16.58 -14.28
C ASP A 740 -1.58 17.20 -13.51
N ALA A 741 -1.61 17.13 -12.20
CA ALA A 741 -2.75 17.54 -11.39
C ALA A 741 -3.15 19.01 -11.64
N GLU A 742 -2.18 19.91 -11.69
CA GLU A 742 -2.41 21.33 -11.96
C GLU A 742 -2.95 21.55 -13.38
N ALA A 743 -2.32 20.93 -14.40
CA ALA A 743 -2.76 20.98 -15.78
C ALA A 743 -4.16 20.36 -15.96
N HIS A 744 -4.46 19.30 -15.20
CA HIS A 744 -5.78 18.67 -15.21
C HIS A 744 -6.87 19.54 -14.56
N ALA A 745 -6.53 20.27 -13.50
CA ALA A 745 -7.42 21.28 -12.89
C ALA A 745 -7.71 22.42 -13.86
N ALA A 746 -6.68 22.92 -14.56
CA ALA A 746 -6.81 23.95 -15.58
C ALA A 746 -7.67 23.46 -16.77
N PHE A 747 -7.46 22.23 -17.22
CA PHE A 747 -8.31 21.57 -18.22
C PHE A 747 -9.77 21.53 -17.79
N PHE A 748 -10.05 21.07 -16.57
CA PHE A 748 -11.39 20.99 -16.02
C PHE A 748 -12.09 22.38 -15.98
N ALA A 749 -11.36 23.41 -15.58
CA ALA A 749 -11.87 24.76 -15.49
C ALA A 749 -12.29 25.37 -16.86
N ARG A 750 -11.74 24.82 -17.95
CA ARG A 750 -12.08 25.22 -19.34
C ARG A 750 -13.23 24.41 -19.98
N LEU A 751 -13.77 23.40 -19.26
CA LEU A 751 -14.94 22.66 -19.73
C LEU A 751 -16.21 23.50 -19.58
N THR A 752 -17.14 23.34 -20.51
CA THR A 752 -18.46 23.96 -20.36
C THR A 752 -19.27 23.26 -19.27
N PRO A 753 -20.25 23.93 -18.64
CA PRO A 753 -21.15 23.28 -17.67
C PRO A 753 -21.86 22.04 -18.25
N GLU A 754 -22.14 22.05 -19.53
CA GLU A 754 -22.77 20.94 -20.26
C GLU A 754 -21.79 19.75 -20.38
N ASP A 755 -20.52 19.99 -20.76
CA ASP A 755 -19.48 18.95 -20.81
C ASP A 755 -19.27 18.31 -19.45
N VAL A 756 -19.24 19.12 -18.38
CA VAL A 756 -19.12 18.64 -16.99
C VAL A 756 -20.32 17.77 -16.63
N ARG A 757 -21.55 18.22 -16.93
CA ARG A 757 -22.76 17.46 -16.65
C ARG A 757 -22.79 16.14 -17.41
N PHE A 758 -22.44 16.14 -18.70
CA PHE A 758 -22.39 14.92 -19.52
C PHE A 758 -21.32 13.94 -19.07
N ARG A 759 -20.25 14.42 -18.44
CA ARG A 759 -19.15 13.55 -17.97
C ARG A 759 -19.36 13.02 -16.55
N PHE A 760 -19.94 13.83 -15.67
CA PHE A 760 -20.03 13.53 -14.23
C PHE A 760 -21.45 13.29 -13.74
N PHE A 761 -22.45 13.43 -14.59
CA PHE A 761 -23.88 13.34 -14.27
C PHE A 761 -24.33 14.28 -13.13
N ALA A 762 -23.48 15.26 -12.81
CA ALA A 762 -23.68 16.23 -11.72
C ALA A 762 -23.01 17.58 -12.05
N PRO A 763 -23.54 18.68 -11.56
CA PRO A 763 -22.90 19.97 -11.69
C PRO A 763 -21.73 20.10 -10.71
N ILE A 764 -20.49 19.97 -11.21
CA ILE A 764 -19.25 20.15 -10.44
C ILE A 764 -18.62 21.48 -10.88
N ARG A 765 -18.38 22.41 -9.95
CA ARG A 765 -17.77 23.71 -10.25
C ARG A 765 -16.24 23.68 -10.30
N ALA A 766 -15.63 22.90 -9.42
CA ALA A 766 -14.19 22.71 -9.37
C ALA A 766 -13.87 21.33 -8.77
N LEU A 767 -12.74 20.76 -9.15
CA LEU A 767 -12.25 19.51 -8.58
C LEU A 767 -11.56 19.81 -7.24
N SER A 768 -11.88 19.05 -6.21
CA SER A 768 -11.14 19.11 -4.95
C SER A 768 -9.72 18.50 -5.12
N PRO A 769 -8.75 18.83 -4.24
CA PRO A 769 -7.44 18.20 -4.26
C PRO A 769 -7.51 16.67 -4.20
N GLU A 770 -8.49 16.12 -3.47
CA GLU A 770 -8.72 14.68 -3.38
C GLU A 770 -9.20 14.08 -4.71
N GLN A 771 -10.10 14.78 -5.41
CA GLN A 771 -10.56 14.38 -6.74
C GLN A 771 -9.43 14.44 -7.76
N LEU A 772 -8.59 15.49 -7.71
CA LEU A 772 -7.42 15.64 -8.58
C LEU A 772 -6.41 14.51 -8.35
N ALA A 773 -6.05 14.23 -7.07
CA ALA A 773 -5.16 13.13 -6.74
C ALA A 773 -5.73 11.79 -7.23
N ARG A 774 -7.04 11.56 -7.06
CA ARG A 774 -7.71 10.35 -7.54
C ARG A 774 -7.68 10.22 -9.06
N MET A 775 -7.74 11.34 -9.78
CA MET A 775 -7.76 11.36 -11.25
C MET A 775 -6.38 11.27 -11.88
N THR A 776 -5.31 11.65 -11.17
CA THR A 776 -3.96 11.71 -11.72
C THR A 776 -3.03 10.64 -11.16
N GLN A 777 -3.21 10.23 -9.91
CA GLN A 777 -2.44 9.15 -9.29
C GLN A 777 -3.11 7.79 -9.51
N ILE A 778 -3.19 7.37 -10.75
CA ILE A 778 -3.86 6.14 -11.14
C ILE A 778 -2.98 4.90 -10.92
N ASP A 779 -3.60 3.75 -10.93
CA ASP A 779 -2.94 2.45 -10.95
C ASP A 779 -2.95 1.92 -12.38
N TYR A 780 -1.82 1.98 -13.06
CA TYR A 780 -1.70 1.63 -14.48
C TYR A 780 -2.05 0.16 -14.79
N ASP A 781 -2.14 -0.71 -13.79
CA ASP A 781 -2.62 -2.09 -13.95
C ASP A 781 -4.15 -2.21 -13.98
N ARG A 782 -4.86 -1.24 -13.36
CA ARG A 782 -6.31 -1.24 -13.24
C ARG A 782 -7.00 -0.17 -14.04
N GLU A 783 -6.28 0.90 -14.28
CA GLU A 783 -6.85 2.12 -14.81
C GLU A 783 -5.88 2.76 -15.78
N MET A 784 -6.39 3.14 -16.94
CA MET A 784 -5.64 3.95 -17.88
C MET A 784 -6.39 5.25 -18.14
N ALA A 785 -5.72 6.36 -17.93
CA ALA A 785 -6.19 7.67 -18.37
C ALA A 785 -5.18 8.22 -19.39
N ILE A 786 -5.58 8.35 -20.64
CA ILE A 786 -4.76 8.93 -21.70
C ILE A 786 -5.21 10.37 -21.91
N ILE A 787 -4.29 11.30 -21.73
CA ILE A 787 -4.50 12.73 -22.00
C ILE A 787 -3.89 13.11 -23.34
N ALA A 788 -4.50 14.10 -24.00
CA ALA A 788 -3.95 14.74 -25.18
C ALA A 788 -3.38 16.09 -24.75
N THR A 789 -2.06 16.29 -24.92
CA THR A 789 -1.38 17.53 -24.59
C THR A 789 -0.94 18.26 -25.85
N ASP A 790 -1.23 19.57 -25.89
CA ASP A 790 -0.70 20.49 -26.89
C ASP A 790 0.48 21.24 -26.25
N GLU A 791 1.69 20.97 -26.75
CA GLU A 791 2.93 21.59 -26.23
C GLU A 791 3.09 23.05 -26.69
N ALA A 792 2.32 23.48 -27.71
CA ALA A 792 2.37 24.82 -28.27
C ALA A 792 1.29 25.76 -27.70
N GLY A 793 0.64 25.36 -26.60
CA GLY A 793 -0.37 26.18 -25.94
C GLY A 793 0.18 27.56 -25.54
N ALA A 794 -0.68 28.59 -25.52
CA ALA A 794 -0.29 29.98 -25.29
C ALA A 794 0.41 30.23 -23.94
N ASP A 795 0.03 29.45 -22.91
CA ASP A 795 0.52 29.56 -21.54
C ASP A 795 1.40 28.35 -21.13
N GLY A 796 1.89 27.56 -22.10
CA GLY A 796 2.61 26.30 -21.89
C GLY A 796 1.77 25.08 -22.30
N PRO A 797 2.23 23.85 -21.96
CA PRO A 797 1.52 22.63 -22.34
C PRO A 797 0.09 22.60 -21.82
N GLU A 798 -0.89 22.38 -22.69
CA GLU A 798 -2.32 22.35 -22.36
C GLU A 798 -2.93 20.97 -22.61
N THR A 799 -3.80 20.52 -21.69
CA THR A 799 -4.61 19.32 -21.91
C THR A 799 -5.86 19.69 -22.72
N LEU A 800 -6.08 18.98 -23.82
CA LEU A 800 -7.23 19.16 -24.73
C LEU A 800 -8.34 18.14 -24.52
N GLY A 801 -8.03 16.98 -23.97
CA GLY A 801 -8.99 15.92 -23.74
C GLY A 801 -8.38 14.77 -22.95
N VAL A 802 -9.24 13.93 -22.43
CA VAL A 802 -8.86 12.72 -21.67
C VAL A 802 -9.85 11.60 -21.92
N ILE A 803 -9.35 10.40 -22.14
CA ILE A 803 -10.11 9.16 -22.01
C ILE A 803 -9.60 8.40 -20.78
N ARG A 804 -10.52 7.78 -20.08
CA ARG A 804 -10.24 6.92 -18.93
C ARG A 804 -10.94 5.60 -19.11
N ILE A 805 -10.23 4.51 -18.86
CA ILE A 805 -10.80 3.16 -18.81
C ILE A 805 -10.41 2.54 -17.47
N ILE A 806 -11.41 2.07 -16.73
CA ILE A 806 -11.23 1.39 -15.44
C ILE A 806 -11.56 -0.08 -15.63
N ARG A 807 -10.60 -0.95 -15.34
CA ARG A 807 -10.74 -2.40 -15.46
C ARG A 807 -11.49 -2.99 -14.28
N THR A 808 -12.47 -3.83 -14.56
CA THR A 808 -13.18 -4.66 -13.59
C THR A 808 -13.25 -6.09 -14.11
N GLY A 809 -12.27 -6.93 -13.75
CA GLY A 809 -12.14 -8.28 -14.32
C GLY A 809 -11.82 -8.25 -15.81
N GLU A 810 -12.69 -8.85 -16.64
CA GLU A 810 -12.59 -8.86 -18.11
C GLU A 810 -13.37 -7.70 -18.76
N THR A 811 -13.98 -6.81 -17.98
CA THR A 811 -14.75 -5.67 -18.45
C THR A 811 -14.00 -4.38 -18.14
N GLY A 812 -14.08 -3.38 -19.02
CA GLY A 812 -13.60 -2.03 -18.83
C GLY A 812 -14.72 -1.00 -18.85
N GLU A 813 -14.77 -0.10 -17.89
CA GLU A 813 -15.66 1.06 -17.91
C GLU A 813 -14.93 2.24 -18.51
N PHE A 814 -15.46 2.85 -19.58
CA PHE A 814 -14.82 3.99 -20.21
C PHE A 814 -15.58 5.30 -19.97
N ALA A 815 -14.84 6.38 -19.96
CA ALA A 815 -15.37 7.72 -19.98
C ALA A 815 -14.41 8.65 -20.72
N ILE A 816 -14.94 9.52 -21.56
CA ILE A 816 -14.15 10.45 -22.36
C ILE A 816 -14.72 11.87 -22.22
N VAL A 817 -13.85 12.87 -22.24
CA VAL A 817 -14.19 14.26 -22.39
C VAL A 817 -13.16 14.98 -23.23
N VAL A 818 -13.60 15.80 -24.15
CA VAL A 818 -12.78 16.63 -25.03
C VAL A 818 -13.24 18.08 -24.88
N ARG A 819 -12.31 18.98 -24.73
CA ARG A 819 -12.57 20.44 -24.60
C ARG A 819 -13.32 20.94 -25.83
N SER A 820 -14.28 21.84 -25.63
CA SER A 820 -15.20 22.25 -26.69
C SER A 820 -14.50 22.82 -27.93
N ASP A 821 -13.37 23.53 -27.77
CA ASP A 821 -12.57 24.07 -28.86
C ASP A 821 -11.71 23.03 -29.63
N ALA A 822 -11.64 21.81 -29.11
CA ALA A 822 -10.97 20.68 -29.76
C ALA A 822 -11.96 19.62 -30.30
N LYS A 823 -13.27 19.85 -30.15
CA LYS A 823 -14.30 18.98 -30.73
C LYS A 823 -14.30 19.09 -32.26
N GLY A 824 -14.66 18.01 -32.95
CA GLY A 824 -14.66 17.96 -34.41
C GLY A 824 -13.30 17.78 -35.10
N THR A 825 -12.19 17.91 -34.36
CA THR A 825 -10.81 17.77 -34.89
C THR A 825 -10.35 16.33 -35.06
N GLY A 826 -11.13 15.34 -34.63
CA GLY A 826 -10.78 13.93 -34.63
C GLY A 826 -10.11 13.45 -33.34
N LEU A 827 -9.87 14.35 -32.39
CA LEU A 827 -9.19 14.04 -31.12
C LEU A 827 -9.90 12.95 -30.32
N GLY A 828 -11.23 13.02 -30.21
CA GLY A 828 -12.00 12.00 -29.47
C GLY A 828 -11.80 10.60 -30.02
N LYS A 829 -11.72 10.44 -31.35
CA LYS A 829 -11.47 9.17 -32.00
C LYS A 829 -10.07 8.64 -31.65
N GLN A 830 -9.03 9.45 -31.76
CA GLN A 830 -7.66 9.11 -31.44
C GLN A 830 -7.50 8.66 -29.97
N LEU A 831 -8.10 9.40 -29.05
CA LEU A 831 -8.12 9.05 -27.62
C LEU A 831 -8.81 7.71 -27.39
N THR A 832 -9.99 7.48 -28.04
CA THR A 832 -10.73 6.23 -27.83
C THR A 832 -9.98 5.03 -28.40
N GLU A 833 -9.39 5.15 -29.57
CA GLU A 833 -8.56 4.10 -30.19
C GLU A 833 -7.36 3.75 -29.31
N ALA A 834 -6.66 4.74 -28.75
CA ALA A 834 -5.55 4.53 -27.83
C ALA A 834 -6.01 3.83 -26.52
N GLY A 835 -7.16 4.22 -25.97
CA GLY A 835 -7.74 3.58 -24.79
C GLY A 835 -8.15 2.13 -25.05
N LEU A 836 -8.82 1.85 -26.17
CA LEU A 836 -9.23 0.50 -26.56
C LEU A 836 -8.02 -0.41 -26.88
N ALA A 837 -6.94 0.15 -27.43
CA ALA A 837 -5.69 -0.59 -27.61
C ALA A 837 -5.12 -1.06 -26.26
N TRP A 838 -5.04 -0.16 -25.26
CA TRP A 838 -4.64 -0.56 -23.92
C TRP A 838 -5.57 -1.63 -23.33
N ALA A 839 -6.88 -1.48 -23.52
CA ALA A 839 -7.85 -2.43 -22.99
C ALA A 839 -7.62 -3.86 -23.52
N ARG A 840 -7.30 -3.99 -24.84
CA ARG A 840 -6.94 -5.27 -25.44
C ARG A 840 -5.66 -5.86 -24.84
N ASP A 841 -4.63 -5.04 -24.71
CA ASP A 841 -3.32 -5.48 -24.22
C ASP A 841 -3.38 -6.01 -22.77
N VAL A 842 -4.30 -5.47 -21.95
CA VAL A 842 -4.49 -5.94 -20.55
C VAL A 842 -5.57 -7.02 -20.43
N GLY A 843 -6.12 -7.54 -21.53
CA GLY A 843 -7.07 -8.64 -21.55
C GLY A 843 -8.50 -8.27 -21.17
N ILE A 844 -8.90 -7.02 -21.38
CA ILE A 844 -10.30 -6.61 -21.29
C ILE A 844 -11.02 -7.09 -22.56
N ARG A 845 -12.08 -7.87 -22.39
CA ARG A 845 -12.87 -8.41 -23.51
C ARG A 845 -14.01 -7.51 -23.93
N ARG A 846 -14.53 -6.72 -23.00
CA ARG A 846 -15.66 -5.84 -23.24
C ARG A 846 -15.45 -4.48 -22.58
N VAL A 847 -15.70 -3.41 -23.32
CA VAL A 847 -15.67 -2.04 -22.82
C VAL A 847 -17.08 -1.47 -22.84
N VAL A 848 -17.51 -0.91 -21.70
CA VAL A 848 -18.84 -0.33 -21.50
C VAL A 848 -18.73 1.10 -21.01
N GLY A 849 -19.78 1.90 -21.25
CA GLY A 849 -19.87 3.26 -20.71
C GLY A 849 -21.31 3.74 -20.67
N GLU A 850 -21.63 4.52 -19.65
CA GLU A 850 -22.93 5.16 -19.51
C GLU A 850 -22.94 6.50 -20.23
N VAL A 851 -24.01 6.78 -20.95
CA VAL A 851 -24.21 8.01 -21.71
C VAL A 851 -25.63 8.51 -21.47
N LEU A 852 -25.81 9.76 -21.08
CA LEU A 852 -27.13 10.36 -20.97
C LEU A 852 -27.88 10.26 -22.32
N ALA A 853 -29.14 9.84 -22.29
CA ALA A 853 -29.96 9.66 -23.49
C ALA A 853 -30.11 10.94 -24.31
N GLU A 854 -30.01 12.09 -23.65
CA GLU A 854 -30.05 13.43 -24.30
C GLU A 854 -28.73 13.83 -24.97
N ASN A 855 -27.61 13.15 -24.67
CA ASN A 855 -26.29 13.44 -25.25
C ASN A 855 -26.19 12.86 -26.68
N ALA A 856 -26.98 13.37 -27.59
CA ALA A 856 -27.02 12.92 -28.98
C ALA A 856 -25.62 12.96 -29.69
N PRO A 857 -24.77 13.97 -29.45
CA PRO A 857 -23.43 13.99 -30.03
C PRO A 857 -22.59 12.80 -29.58
N MET A 858 -22.59 12.46 -28.27
CA MET A 858 -21.83 11.32 -27.75
C MET A 858 -22.38 9.98 -28.25
N LEU A 859 -23.72 9.83 -28.30
CA LEU A 859 -24.36 8.63 -28.83
C LEU A 859 -24.02 8.39 -30.31
N GLY A 860 -24.00 9.47 -31.13
CA GLY A 860 -23.54 9.41 -32.53
C GLY A 860 -22.06 9.04 -32.64
N PHE A 861 -21.24 9.61 -31.78
CA PHE A 861 -19.79 9.37 -31.75
C PHE A 861 -19.46 7.90 -31.43
N VAL A 862 -20.01 7.33 -30.36
CA VAL A 862 -19.72 5.94 -29.98
C VAL A 862 -20.26 4.94 -31.02
N ARG A 863 -21.42 5.22 -31.68
CA ARG A 863 -21.91 4.41 -32.80
C ARG A 863 -20.91 4.39 -33.96
N SER A 864 -20.29 5.54 -34.26
CA SER A 864 -19.30 5.65 -35.34
C SER A 864 -18.03 4.84 -35.07
N LEU A 865 -17.78 4.44 -33.81
CA LEU A 865 -16.67 3.62 -33.36
C LEU A 865 -17.05 2.14 -33.19
N GLY A 866 -18.28 1.74 -33.57
CA GLY A 866 -18.72 0.35 -33.50
C GLY A 866 -19.34 -0.05 -32.16
N PHE A 867 -19.61 0.87 -31.23
CA PHE A 867 -20.32 0.54 -30.00
C PHE A 867 -21.79 0.25 -30.28
N THR A 868 -22.30 -0.77 -29.62
CA THR A 868 -23.76 -1.06 -29.55
C THR A 868 -24.36 -0.22 -28.43
N LEU A 869 -25.60 0.24 -28.62
CA LEU A 869 -26.31 1.07 -27.65
C LEU A 869 -27.57 0.34 -27.20
N THR A 870 -27.71 0.20 -25.88
CA THR A 870 -28.92 -0.34 -25.24
C THR A 870 -29.41 0.63 -24.17
N ARG A 871 -30.69 0.64 -23.88
CA ARG A 871 -31.22 1.47 -22.80
C ARG A 871 -30.90 0.81 -21.45
N SER A 872 -30.54 1.63 -20.45
CA SER A 872 -30.37 1.11 -19.10
C SER A 872 -31.72 0.61 -18.55
N GLU A 873 -31.70 -0.55 -17.88
CA GLU A 873 -32.89 -1.10 -17.22
C GLU A 873 -33.18 -0.40 -15.88
N ASP A 874 -32.12 0.11 -15.24
CA ASP A 874 -32.18 0.73 -13.90
C ASP A 874 -32.48 2.23 -13.97
N ASP A 875 -32.04 2.92 -15.03
CA ASP A 875 -32.24 4.35 -15.21
C ASP A 875 -32.64 4.69 -16.67
N PRO A 876 -33.90 5.11 -16.92
CA PRO A 876 -34.38 5.44 -18.26
C PRO A 876 -33.68 6.64 -18.89
N GLU A 877 -32.95 7.47 -18.12
CA GLU A 877 -32.19 8.60 -18.63
C GLU A 877 -30.80 8.18 -19.17
N LEU A 878 -30.41 6.93 -18.97
CA LEU A 878 -29.11 6.41 -19.37
C LEU A 878 -29.21 5.42 -20.56
N MET A 879 -28.22 5.54 -21.45
CA MET A 879 -27.90 4.57 -22.50
C MET A 879 -26.58 3.91 -22.18
N ILE A 880 -26.49 2.60 -22.33
CA ILE A 880 -25.27 1.80 -22.20
C ILE A 880 -24.64 1.65 -23.58
N ALA A 881 -23.43 2.18 -23.74
CA ALA A 881 -22.60 1.98 -24.91
C ALA A 881 -21.63 0.83 -24.64
N ALA A 882 -21.61 -0.23 -25.46
CA ALA A 882 -20.77 -1.40 -25.25
C ALA A 882 -20.06 -1.81 -26.54
N ILE A 883 -18.81 -2.24 -26.43
CA ILE A 883 -18.02 -2.83 -27.53
C ILE A 883 -17.30 -4.08 -27.05
N ASP A 884 -17.41 -5.16 -27.81
CA ASP A 884 -16.68 -6.40 -27.57
C ASP A 884 -15.34 -6.34 -28.32
N LEU A 885 -14.22 -6.59 -27.61
CA LEU A 885 -12.86 -6.45 -28.12
C LEU A 885 -12.32 -7.76 -28.74
N ASP A 886 -12.96 -8.90 -28.48
CA ASP A 886 -12.57 -10.22 -29.01
C ASP A 886 -12.99 -10.43 -30.48
N ARG A 887 -13.74 -9.49 -31.06
CA ARG A 887 -14.08 -9.54 -32.49
C ARG A 887 -13.01 -8.78 -33.27
N ASP A 888 -12.40 -9.46 -34.23
CA ASP A 888 -11.54 -8.82 -35.21
C ASP A 888 -12.26 -7.57 -35.77
N PRO A 889 -11.55 -6.43 -35.89
CA PRO A 889 -12.14 -5.28 -36.56
C PRO A 889 -12.52 -5.66 -37.97
N LEU A 890 -13.80 -5.55 -38.30
CA LEU A 890 -14.36 -5.69 -39.65
C LEU A 890 -13.70 -4.72 -40.62
#